data_6a76a8f5a3fca754dfeedea2d14ba2d3
#
_entry.id   6a76a8f5a3fca754dfeedea2d14ba2d3
#
_cell.length_a   1.000
_cell.length_b   1.000
_cell.length_c   1.000
_cell.angle_alpha   90.00
_cell.angle_beta   90.00
_cell.angle_gamma   90.00
#
_symmetry.space_group_name_H-M   'P 1'
#
loop_
_entity.id
_entity.type
_entity.pdbx_description
1 polymer ?
#
loop_
_entity_poly.entity_id
_entity_poly.type
_entity_poly.pdbx_seq_one_letter_code
_entity_poly.pdbx_strand_id
1 'polypeptide(L)'
;PASTNRIPPYPFYLAERRSHFVTQQSTVWSRRQQAVCVRRAYKRYGTTKNPHVILDGLNMTVPKGCIYGLLGASGCGKTTLLSCIVGRRRLNSGEIWVLGGKPGSRGSGVPGPRIGYMPQEIALYGEFTIRETMQYFGWVAGMETKAINERVEFLVKFLQLPPASRPVKNLSGGQQRRVSFAAALLHEPELLILDEPTVGVDPLLRQNIWDHLVQITKDSGTTVIITTHYIDETRQAHTIGLLRGGRMLAEESPSALLEKYQAESLEEVFLKLSILQNKGKRRRSSILHDVTQAIVLPPSVSKIVSQWKSDITTSLITTCDLISPMTEIPFIQLWKNFLWMWRNVSVMLFIIGLPVGQIILFCLAIGKDPTGLHLAVFNQEKMDSCGPIATGCNFELLSCRFLNHLLSKQQVLVKAEAIGAVQKGHAWAALEFAHNYTDVLKERMDAGRYADEWTVEESNINIWMDQSNQQISLLLKRDLVNAFQEFATELAVSCNITTQVVSTPIRFLNPIYGPVIPNFTDFAAPGVILTIIFFLAVALTSGAMLIERNEGIMERGLVSGITGIEILMGHVICQFAIMLFQSIMVIVFALIVFEVTNHGSVAWVALLTILTGLCGMCFGFFVSCITDSERNATYLAMGSFLPIVMLCGIIWPVEGMHTIVKAISFVLPLTLSTESLRCILARGWEITKPTVYFGFFSTLVWIVIFLTSSILLIKFKKG
;
A
#
# COMPACT_ATOMS: atom_id res chain seq x y z
N PRO A 1 77.78 -49.73 -29.47
CA PRO A 1 76.81 -49.78 -28.40
C PRO A 1 76.25 -48.38 -28.11
N ALA A 2 75.10 -48.07 -28.66
CA ALA A 2 74.39 -46.84 -28.47
C ALA A 2 72.92 -47.17 -28.23
N SER A 3 72.44 -46.91 -27.08
CA SER A 3 71.07 -47.07 -26.64
C SER A 3 70.22 -45.93 -27.23
N THR A 4 69.23 -46.22 -28.02
CA THR A 4 68.23 -45.29 -28.53
C THR A 4 67.02 -45.38 -27.63
N ASN A 5 66.78 -44.33 -26.85
CA ASN A 5 65.57 -44.08 -26.16
C ASN A 5 64.47 -43.61 -27.16
N ARG A 6 63.46 -44.46 -27.42
CA ARG A 6 62.25 -44.07 -28.13
C ARG A 6 61.21 -43.54 -27.14
N ILE A 7 60.82 -42.30 -27.28
CA ILE A 7 59.66 -41.66 -26.67
C ILE A 7 58.39 -42.18 -27.40
N PRO A 8 57.36 -42.68 -26.70
CA PRO A 8 56.13 -43.09 -27.36
C PRO A 8 55.28 -41.89 -27.76
N PRO A 9 54.53 -41.97 -28.88
CA PRO A 9 53.76 -40.81 -29.37
C PRO A 9 52.49 -40.60 -28.55
N TYR A 10 52.28 -39.35 -28.18
CA TYR A 10 51.04 -38.84 -27.64
C TYR A 10 49.98 -38.69 -28.78
N PRO A 11 48.96 -39.57 -28.86
CA PRO A 11 47.73 -39.23 -29.57
C PRO A 11 46.43 -39.49 -28.79
N PHE A 12 46.48 -40.19 -27.64
CA PHE A 12 45.20 -40.61 -26.99
C PHE A 12 44.50 -39.49 -26.20
N TYR A 13 45.23 -38.55 -25.61
CA TYR A 13 44.60 -37.47 -24.81
C TYR A 13 43.91 -36.39 -25.63
N LEU A 14 44.30 -36.16 -26.85
CA LEU A 14 43.66 -35.17 -27.75
C LEU A 14 42.38 -35.67 -28.39
N ALA A 15 42.29 -37.00 -28.63
CA ALA A 15 41.10 -37.65 -29.17
C ALA A 15 39.95 -37.69 -28.15
N GLU A 16 40.24 -38.01 -26.87
CA GLU A 16 39.24 -37.98 -25.79
C GLU A 16 38.74 -36.56 -25.53
N ARG A 17 39.57 -35.52 -25.51
CA ARG A 17 39.12 -34.14 -25.41
C ARG A 17 38.26 -33.70 -26.61
N ARG A 18 38.60 -34.09 -27.83
CA ARG A 18 37.78 -33.80 -29.01
C ARG A 18 36.46 -34.56 -29.01
N SER A 19 36.40 -35.81 -28.59
CA SER A 19 35.16 -36.55 -28.45
C SER A 19 34.28 -36.01 -27.34
N HIS A 20 34.85 -35.56 -26.19
CA HIS A 20 34.08 -34.85 -25.16
C HIS A 20 33.57 -33.49 -25.59
N PHE A 21 34.33 -32.70 -26.37
CA PHE A 21 33.86 -31.43 -26.92
C PHE A 21 32.77 -31.61 -28.00
N VAL A 22 32.90 -32.61 -28.86
CA VAL A 22 31.88 -32.93 -29.88
C VAL A 22 30.62 -33.47 -29.20
N THR A 23 30.71 -34.32 -28.19
CA THR A 23 29.56 -34.81 -27.43
C THR A 23 28.89 -33.71 -26.62
N GLN A 24 29.64 -32.73 -26.05
CA GLN A 24 29.05 -31.59 -25.38
C GLN A 24 28.34 -30.62 -26.36
N GLN A 25 28.92 -30.38 -27.53
CA GLN A 25 28.25 -29.56 -28.57
C GLN A 25 27.00 -30.26 -29.13
N SER A 26 27.02 -31.53 -29.37
CA SER A 26 25.87 -32.29 -29.83
C SER A 26 24.75 -32.35 -28.80
N THR A 27 25.08 -32.49 -27.52
CA THR A 27 24.08 -32.46 -26.43
C THR A 27 23.48 -31.09 -26.19
N VAL A 28 24.23 -30.00 -26.34
CA VAL A 28 23.70 -28.64 -26.26
C VAL A 28 22.83 -28.34 -27.50
N TRP A 29 23.20 -28.80 -28.66
CA TRP A 29 22.43 -28.62 -29.87
C TRP A 29 21.10 -29.38 -29.84
N SER A 30 21.09 -30.63 -29.38
CA SER A 30 19.86 -31.41 -29.21
C SER A 30 18.90 -30.77 -28.15
N ARG A 31 19.42 -30.15 -27.09
CA ARG A 31 18.63 -29.42 -26.11
C ARG A 31 17.95 -28.16 -26.68
N ARG A 32 18.58 -27.49 -27.64
CA ARG A 32 18.00 -26.30 -28.31
C ARG A 32 16.90 -26.65 -29.30
N GLN A 33 16.85 -27.88 -29.81
CA GLN A 33 15.79 -28.35 -30.71
C GLN A 33 14.48 -28.66 -29.95
N GLN A 34 14.52 -28.89 -28.66
CA GLN A 34 13.32 -29.13 -27.84
C GLN A 34 12.60 -27.83 -27.50
N ALA A 35 11.27 -27.88 -27.30
CA ALA A 35 10.52 -26.74 -26.82
C ALA A 35 10.87 -26.45 -25.34
N VAL A 36 10.90 -27.50 -24.50
CA VAL A 36 11.32 -27.39 -23.10
C VAL A 36 12.25 -28.57 -22.76
N CYS A 37 13.37 -28.26 -22.12
CA CYS A 37 14.30 -29.25 -21.63
C CYS A 37 14.73 -28.91 -20.20
N VAL A 38 14.34 -29.74 -19.24
CA VAL A 38 14.67 -29.63 -17.81
C VAL A 38 15.63 -30.75 -17.44
N ARG A 39 16.73 -30.42 -16.79
CA ARG A 39 17.75 -31.42 -16.36
C ARG A 39 18.12 -31.20 -14.91
N ARG A 40 17.98 -32.26 -14.13
CA ARG A 40 18.33 -32.33 -12.70
C ARG A 40 17.79 -31.16 -11.90
N ALA A 41 16.53 -30.76 -12.16
CA ALA A 41 15.92 -29.62 -11.51
C ALA A 41 15.72 -29.90 -10.02
N TYR A 42 16.28 -29.02 -9.19
CA TYR A 42 16.14 -29.05 -7.75
C TYR A 42 15.61 -27.70 -7.25
N LYS A 43 14.51 -27.74 -6.48
CA LYS A 43 13.90 -26.56 -5.88
C LYS A 43 13.46 -26.84 -4.47
N ARG A 44 13.86 -25.97 -3.54
CA ARG A 44 13.46 -26.00 -2.13
C ARG A 44 12.92 -24.66 -1.69
N TYR A 45 12.05 -24.68 -0.68
CA TYR A 45 11.55 -23.52 0.05
C TYR A 45 11.88 -23.68 1.54
N GLY A 46 11.75 -22.59 2.29
CA GLY A 46 12.02 -22.52 3.72
C GLY A 46 13.47 -22.18 4.05
N THR A 47 13.77 -22.22 5.35
CA THR A 47 15.10 -21.86 5.87
C THR A 47 16.11 -23.00 5.65
N THR A 48 17.39 -22.68 5.70
CA THR A 48 18.48 -23.67 5.62
C THR A 48 18.38 -24.76 6.68
N LYS A 49 17.74 -24.48 7.84
CA LYS A 49 17.55 -25.44 8.92
C LYS A 49 16.40 -26.43 8.66
N ASN A 50 15.30 -25.97 8.01
CA ASN A 50 14.15 -26.81 7.64
C ASN A 50 13.78 -26.60 6.17
N PRO A 51 14.52 -27.19 5.21
CA PRO A 51 14.24 -27.06 3.78
C PRO A 51 13.07 -27.96 3.38
N HIS A 52 12.05 -27.39 2.77
CA HIS A 52 10.97 -28.15 2.13
C HIS A 52 11.30 -28.34 0.65
N VAL A 53 11.68 -29.54 0.24
CA VAL A 53 12.06 -29.87 -1.13
C VAL A 53 10.80 -30.12 -1.96
N ILE A 54 10.60 -29.35 -3.02
CA ILE A 54 9.46 -29.45 -3.94
C ILE A 54 9.84 -30.17 -5.23
N LEU A 55 11.02 -29.87 -5.79
CA LEU A 55 11.56 -30.59 -6.97
C LEU A 55 12.86 -31.25 -6.56
N ASP A 56 12.99 -32.55 -6.87
CA ASP A 56 14.11 -33.36 -6.44
C ASP A 56 14.74 -34.12 -7.62
N GLY A 57 15.68 -33.44 -8.29
CA GLY A 57 16.41 -34.01 -9.42
C GLY A 57 15.57 -34.31 -10.66
N LEU A 58 14.52 -33.52 -10.90
CA LEU A 58 13.55 -33.73 -11.97
C LEU A 58 14.18 -33.54 -13.35
N ASN A 59 13.88 -34.46 -14.27
CA ASN A 59 14.18 -34.33 -15.71
C ASN A 59 12.87 -34.33 -16.46
N MET A 60 12.78 -33.49 -17.52
CA MET A 60 11.61 -33.36 -18.40
C MET A 60 12.06 -32.91 -19.77
N THR A 61 11.48 -33.48 -20.84
CA THR A 61 11.78 -33.12 -22.22
C THR A 61 10.49 -32.98 -23.03
N VAL A 62 10.22 -31.80 -23.55
CA VAL A 62 9.05 -31.52 -24.37
C VAL A 62 9.52 -31.24 -25.81
N PRO A 63 9.18 -32.10 -26.77
CA PRO A 63 9.44 -31.85 -28.19
C PRO A 63 8.65 -30.64 -28.69
N LYS A 64 9.10 -30.02 -29.78
CA LYS A 64 8.33 -28.95 -30.45
C LYS A 64 7.12 -29.53 -31.17
N GLY A 65 6.03 -28.76 -31.23
CA GLY A 65 4.82 -29.12 -31.96
C GLY A 65 4.10 -30.36 -31.38
N CYS A 66 4.13 -30.52 -30.07
CA CYS A 66 3.44 -31.63 -29.38
C CYS A 66 2.62 -31.16 -28.19
N ILE A 67 1.65 -31.94 -27.77
CA ILE A 67 0.89 -31.77 -26.52
C ILE A 67 1.56 -32.67 -25.46
N TYR A 68 2.01 -32.05 -24.40
CA TYR A 68 2.60 -32.69 -23.24
C TYR A 68 1.66 -32.60 -22.02
N GLY A 69 1.18 -33.74 -21.54
CA GLY A 69 0.33 -33.84 -20.38
C GLY A 69 1.18 -34.02 -19.09
N LEU A 70 1.16 -33.05 -18.18
CA LEU A 70 1.85 -33.17 -16.88
C LEU A 70 0.86 -33.55 -15.79
N LEU A 71 0.89 -34.81 -15.41
CA LEU A 71 -0.01 -35.42 -14.43
C LEU A 71 0.64 -35.55 -13.05
N GLY A 72 -0.16 -35.42 -12.02
CA GLY A 72 0.29 -35.64 -10.63
C GLY A 72 -0.68 -35.07 -9.60
N ALA A 73 -0.62 -35.61 -8.38
CA ALA A 73 -1.47 -35.17 -7.28
C ALA A 73 -1.22 -33.68 -6.91
N SER A 74 -2.18 -33.06 -6.22
CA SER A 74 -2.00 -31.71 -5.67
C SER A 74 -0.76 -31.64 -4.77
N GLY A 75 0.00 -30.55 -4.86
CA GLY A 75 1.23 -30.36 -4.07
C GLY A 75 2.46 -31.14 -4.54
N CYS A 76 2.40 -31.96 -5.62
CA CYS A 76 3.56 -32.68 -6.12
C CYS A 76 4.62 -31.84 -6.83
N GLY A 77 4.36 -30.52 -7.06
CA GLY A 77 5.32 -29.57 -7.62
C GLY A 77 5.04 -29.13 -9.07
N LYS A 78 3.87 -29.43 -9.69
CA LYS A 78 3.51 -29.04 -11.07
C LYS A 78 3.62 -27.53 -11.28
N THR A 79 2.86 -26.74 -10.52
CA THR A 79 2.85 -25.26 -10.61
C THR A 79 4.23 -24.65 -10.33
N THR A 80 5.00 -25.25 -9.42
CA THR A 80 6.39 -24.82 -9.15
C THR A 80 7.29 -25.06 -10.36
N LEU A 81 7.17 -26.22 -11.00
CA LEU A 81 7.90 -26.54 -12.23
C LEU A 81 7.53 -25.58 -13.36
N LEU A 82 6.23 -25.37 -13.61
CA LEU A 82 5.75 -24.41 -14.60
C LEU A 82 6.26 -22.99 -14.32
N SER A 83 6.24 -22.53 -13.06
CA SER A 83 6.79 -21.24 -12.66
C SER A 83 8.29 -21.10 -12.96
N CYS A 84 9.05 -22.20 -12.91
CA CYS A 84 10.46 -22.20 -13.29
C CYS A 84 10.64 -22.20 -14.83
N ILE A 85 9.78 -22.90 -15.57
CA ILE A 85 9.79 -22.94 -17.03
C ILE A 85 9.48 -21.55 -17.64
N VAL A 86 8.48 -20.86 -17.11
CA VAL A 86 8.12 -19.49 -17.54
C VAL A 86 9.09 -18.41 -17.05
N GLY A 87 10.14 -18.79 -16.30
CA GLY A 87 11.18 -17.87 -15.85
C GLY A 87 10.85 -17.04 -14.60
N ARG A 88 9.71 -17.31 -13.94
CA ARG A 88 9.31 -16.60 -12.72
C ARG A 88 10.15 -16.98 -11.49
N ARG A 89 10.50 -18.25 -11.39
CA ARG A 89 11.28 -18.77 -10.27
C ARG A 89 12.56 -19.41 -10.77
N ARG A 90 13.66 -19.16 -10.06
CA ARG A 90 14.95 -19.80 -10.38
C ARG A 90 15.04 -21.14 -9.64
N LEU A 91 15.67 -22.12 -10.28
CA LEU A 91 16.06 -23.37 -9.62
C LEU A 91 17.17 -23.11 -8.58
N ASN A 92 17.24 -23.96 -7.54
CA ASN A 92 18.38 -23.97 -6.64
C ASN A 92 19.58 -24.69 -7.29
N SER A 93 19.33 -25.76 -8.08
CA SER A 93 20.31 -26.40 -8.94
C SER A 93 19.64 -27.07 -10.13
N GLY A 94 20.41 -27.42 -11.15
CA GLY A 94 19.93 -27.95 -12.42
C GLY A 94 19.80 -26.90 -13.51
N GLU A 95 19.28 -27.29 -14.68
CA GLU A 95 19.16 -26.44 -15.85
C GLU A 95 17.78 -26.55 -16.47
N ILE A 96 17.28 -25.40 -16.97
CA ILE A 96 16.06 -25.32 -17.81
C ILE A 96 16.41 -24.57 -19.08
N TRP A 97 15.95 -25.13 -20.20
CA TRP A 97 16.01 -24.53 -21.54
C TRP A 97 14.58 -24.48 -22.10
N VAL A 98 14.17 -23.30 -22.59
CA VAL A 98 12.85 -23.06 -23.15
C VAL A 98 13.01 -22.36 -24.48
N LEU A 99 12.42 -22.91 -25.54
CA LEU A 99 12.50 -22.39 -26.92
C LEU A 99 13.93 -22.05 -27.37
N GLY A 100 14.89 -22.87 -26.94
CA GLY A 100 16.31 -22.73 -27.30
C GLY A 100 17.12 -21.78 -26.41
N GLY A 101 16.52 -21.11 -25.41
CA GLY A 101 17.17 -20.20 -24.49
C GLY A 101 16.99 -20.59 -23.01
N LYS A 102 17.77 -19.99 -22.12
CA LYS A 102 17.51 -20.08 -20.66
C LYS A 102 16.47 -19.05 -20.28
N PRO A 103 15.41 -19.38 -19.50
CA PRO A 103 14.43 -18.41 -19.05
C PRO A 103 15.08 -17.23 -18.34
N GLY A 104 14.68 -16.01 -18.68
CA GLY A 104 15.25 -14.76 -18.14
C GLY A 104 16.58 -14.34 -18.75
N SER A 105 17.13 -15.07 -19.74
CA SER A 105 18.34 -14.64 -20.47
C SER A 105 17.99 -13.74 -21.65
N ARG A 106 18.86 -12.78 -22.00
CA ARG A 106 18.70 -11.92 -23.18
C ARG A 106 18.56 -12.78 -24.44
N GLY A 107 17.56 -12.48 -25.26
CA GLY A 107 17.31 -13.17 -26.53
C GLY A 107 16.55 -14.51 -26.43
N SER A 108 16.16 -14.97 -25.21
CA SER A 108 15.30 -16.16 -25.07
C SER A 108 13.85 -15.88 -25.47
N GLY A 109 13.38 -14.64 -25.29
CA GLY A 109 11.97 -14.27 -25.44
C GLY A 109 11.05 -14.91 -24.39
N VAL A 110 11.65 -15.39 -23.26
CA VAL A 110 10.96 -16.03 -22.13
C VAL A 110 11.47 -15.41 -20.83
N PRO A 111 10.62 -14.75 -20.05
CA PRO A 111 9.22 -14.35 -20.28
C PRO A 111 9.05 -13.46 -21.51
N GLY A 112 7.86 -13.47 -22.09
CA GLY A 112 7.55 -12.63 -23.24
C GLY A 112 6.46 -13.20 -24.15
N PRO A 113 6.17 -12.56 -25.30
CA PRO A 113 5.06 -12.90 -26.19
C PRO A 113 5.15 -14.27 -26.85
N ARG A 114 6.31 -14.95 -26.77
CA ARG A 114 6.46 -16.32 -27.28
C ARG A 114 5.74 -17.37 -26.42
N ILE A 115 5.28 -16.99 -25.20
CA ILE A 115 4.60 -17.89 -24.27
C ILE A 115 3.17 -17.42 -24.02
N GLY A 116 2.20 -18.32 -24.17
CA GLY A 116 0.85 -18.18 -23.63
C GLY A 116 0.77 -18.88 -22.29
N TYR A 117 0.37 -18.17 -21.24
CA TYR A 117 0.32 -18.73 -19.89
C TYR A 117 -1.05 -18.54 -19.24
N MET A 118 -1.65 -19.65 -18.85
CA MET A 118 -2.85 -19.68 -18.03
C MET A 118 -2.47 -20.26 -16.66
N PRO A 119 -2.44 -19.46 -15.59
CA PRO A 119 -2.19 -19.95 -14.22
C PRO A 119 -3.40 -20.70 -13.66
N GLN A 120 -3.19 -21.41 -12.55
CA GLN A 120 -4.24 -22.13 -11.83
C GLN A 120 -5.30 -21.16 -11.25
N GLU A 121 -4.88 -19.99 -10.81
CA GLU A 121 -5.76 -18.87 -10.43
C GLU A 121 -6.33 -18.19 -11.68
N ILE A 122 -7.48 -17.51 -11.54
CA ILE A 122 -8.14 -16.86 -12.68
C ILE A 122 -7.27 -15.74 -13.24
N ALA A 123 -6.60 -14.97 -12.39
CA ALA A 123 -5.65 -13.89 -12.71
C ALA A 123 -6.16 -12.91 -13.78
N LEU A 124 -7.37 -12.37 -13.58
CA LEU A 124 -8.03 -11.39 -14.43
C LEU A 124 -8.56 -10.23 -13.60
N TYR A 125 -8.64 -9.03 -14.23
CA TYR A 125 -9.28 -7.86 -13.61
C TYR A 125 -10.82 -8.01 -13.68
N GLY A 126 -11.48 -8.07 -12.52
CA GLY A 126 -12.92 -8.27 -12.43
C GLY A 126 -13.74 -7.15 -13.08
N GLU A 127 -13.26 -5.91 -13.00
CA GLU A 127 -13.88 -4.70 -13.54
C GLU A 127 -13.79 -4.56 -15.06
N PHE A 128 -12.89 -5.30 -15.69
CA PHE A 128 -12.74 -5.29 -17.14
C PHE A 128 -13.84 -6.10 -17.80
N THR A 129 -14.27 -5.67 -18.97
CA THR A 129 -15.07 -6.49 -19.88
C THR A 129 -14.19 -7.58 -20.51
N ILE A 130 -14.81 -8.61 -21.07
CA ILE A 130 -14.08 -9.65 -21.81
C ILE A 130 -13.24 -9.02 -22.94
N ARG A 131 -13.80 -8.06 -23.69
CA ARG A 131 -13.08 -7.34 -24.76
C ARG A 131 -11.86 -6.59 -24.24
N GLU A 132 -11.99 -5.84 -23.15
CA GLU A 132 -10.88 -5.06 -22.59
C GLU A 132 -9.80 -5.95 -21.99
N THR A 133 -10.18 -7.08 -21.40
CA THR A 133 -9.23 -8.10 -20.95
C THR A 133 -8.40 -8.61 -22.12
N MET A 134 -9.02 -8.92 -23.26
CA MET A 134 -8.30 -9.36 -24.44
C MET A 134 -7.45 -8.24 -25.04
N GLN A 135 -7.97 -7.00 -25.08
CA GLN A 135 -7.19 -5.84 -25.54
C GLN A 135 -5.95 -5.63 -24.69
N TYR A 136 -6.07 -5.70 -23.36
CA TYR A 136 -4.94 -5.56 -22.45
C TYR A 136 -3.84 -6.60 -22.74
N PHE A 137 -4.19 -7.89 -22.76
CA PHE A 137 -3.22 -8.95 -23.02
C PHE A 137 -2.69 -8.94 -24.45
N GLY A 138 -3.52 -8.56 -25.44
CA GLY A 138 -3.11 -8.41 -26.82
C GLY A 138 -2.11 -7.28 -27.02
N TRP A 139 -2.36 -6.11 -26.45
CA TRP A 139 -1.41 -4.99 -26.49
C TRP A 139 -0.09 -5.31 -25.78
N VAL A 140 -0.16 -5.98 -24.64
CA VAL A 140 1.06 -6.46 -23.93
C VAL A 140 1.87 -7.42 -24.78
N ALA A 141 1.22 -8.25 -25.60
CA ALA A 141 1.87 -9.13 -26.55
C ALA A 141 2.32 -8.42 -27.85
N GLY A 142 2.03 -7.12 -28.02
CA GLY A 142 2.40 -6.32 -29.19
C GLY A 142 1.45 -6.45 -30.39
N MET A 143 0.19 -6.89 -30.17
CA MET A 143 -0.80 -7.03 -31.24
C MET A 143 -1.48 -5.69 -31.57
N GLU A 144 -1.81 -5.49 -32.83
CA GLU A 144 -2.64 -4.37 -33.28
C GLU A 144 -4.11 -4.55 -32.84
N THR A 145 -4.78 -3.46 -32.49
CA THR A 145 -6.17 -3.47 -32.01
C THR A 145 -7.15 -4.14 -32.97
N LYS A 146 -6.91 -4.01 -34.28
CA LYS A 146 -7.75 -4.65 -35.33
C LYS A 146 -7.64 -6.17 -35.24
N ALA A 147 -6.41 -6.69 -35.24
CA ALA A 147 -6.15 -8.13 -35.12
C ALA A 147 -6.71 -8.70 -33.79
N ILE A 148 -6.60 -7.94 -32.67
CA ILE A 148 -7.19 -8.33 -31.41
C ILE A 148 -8.71 -8.49 -31.53
N ASN A 149 -9.42 -7.54 -32.14
CA ASN A 149 -10.87 -7.59 -32.26
C ASN A 149 -11.34 -8.78 -33.10
N GLU A 150 -10.69 -9.06 -34.21
CA GLU A 150 -10.97 -10.23 -35.08
C GLU A 150 -10.79 -11.54 -34.27
N ARG A 151 -9.71 -11.63 -33.52
CA ARG A 151 -9.40 -12.81 -32.69
C ARG A 151 -10.37 -12.97 -31.53
N VAL A 152 -10.82 -11.88 -30.91
CA VAL A 152 -11.82 -11.88 -29.85
C VAL A 152 -13.14 -12.44 -30.33
N GLU A 153 -13.61 -12.06 -31.51
CA GLU A 153 -14.86 -12.60 -32.08
C GLU A 153 -14.79 -14.11 -32.29
N PHE A 154 -13.67 -14.60 -32.79
CA PHE A 154 -13.43 -16.05 -32.93
C PHE A 154 -13.45 -16.74 -31.54
N LEU A 155 -12.67 -16.24 -30.57
CA LEU A 155 -12.53 -16.87 -29.26
C LEU A 155 -13.83 -16.84 -28.42
N VAL A 156 -14.63 -15.78 -28.56
CA VAL A 156 -15.94 -15.68 -27.90
C VAL A 156 -16.90 -16.77 -28.43
N LYS A 157 -16.94 -17.00 -29.73
CA LYS A 157 -17.75 -18.07 -30.33
C LYS A 157 -17.22 -19.45 -29.97
N PHE A 158 -15.91 -19.65 -30.11
CA PHE A 158 -15.25 -20.94 -29.88
C PHE A 158 -15.44 -21.43 -28.43
N LEU A 159 -15.23 -20.55 -27.44
CA LEU A 159 -15.32 -20.89 -26.02
C LEU A 159 -16.72 -20.67 -25.44
N GLN A 160 -17.71 -20.39 -26.28
CA GLN A 160 -19.10 -20.13 -25.87
C GLN A 160 -19.15 -19.12 -24.70
N LEU A 161 -18.43 -18.00 -24.89
CA LEU A 161 -18.38 -16.93 -23.90
C LEU A 161 -19.62 -16.03 -24.03
N PRO A 162 -20.05 -15.37 -22.96
CA PRO A 162 -21.04 -14.31 -23.03
C PRO A 162 -20.59 -13.15 -23.91
N PRO A 163 -21.48 -12.19 -24.24
CA PRO A 163 -21.12 -11.02 -25.03
C PRO A 163 -19.87 -10.32 -24.51
N ALA A 164 -18.95 -9.94 -25.42
CA ALA A 164 -17.64 -9.38 -25.09
C ALA A 164 -17.70 -8.07 -24.25
N SER A 165 -18.85 -7.41 -24.20
CA SER A 165 -19.11 -6.22 -23.37
C SER A 165 -19.38 -6.52 -21.89
N ARG A 166 -19.56 -7.81 -21.54
CA ARG A 166 -19.89 -8.18 -20.13
C ARG A 166 -18.66 -8.12 -19.25
N PRO A 167 -18.74 -7.47 -18.05
CA PRO A 167 -17.65 -7.43 -17.08
C PRO A 167 -17.28 -8.81 -16.54
N VAL A 168 -15.98 -9.06 -16.33
CA VAL A 168 -15.47 -10.36 -15.88
C VAL A 168 -16.02 -10.75 -14.51
N LYS A 169 -16.19 -9.80 -13.57
CA LYS A 169 -16.76 -10.05 -12.24
C LYS A 169 -18.19 -10.61 -12.26
N ASN A 170 -18.93 -10.36 -13.35
CA ASN A 170 -20.32 -10.81 -13.51
C ASN A 170 -20.41 -12.17 -14.21
N LEU A 171 -19.29 -12.85 -14.41
CA LEU A 171 -19.19 -14.17 -15.02
C LEU A 171 -19.15 -15.26 -13.94
N SER A 172 -19.67 -16.44 -14.26
CA SER A 172 -19.43 -17.62 -13.42
C SER A 172 -17.94 -18.01 -13.40
N GLY A 173 -17.50 -18.72 -12.35
CA GLY A 173 -16.09 -19.15 -12.23
C GLY A 173 -15.60 -19.94 -13.46
N GLY A 174 -16.43 -20.81 -14.03
CA GLY A 174 -16.12 -21.53 -15.28
C GLY A 174 -16.01 -20.60 -16.50
N GLN A 175 -16.85 -19.55 -16.59
CA GLN A 175 -16.76 -18.55 -17.62
C GLN A 175 -15.49 -17.69 -17.48
N GLN A 176 -15.16 -17.26 -16.26
CA GLN A 176 -13.92 -16.52 -15.99
C GLN A 176 -12.69 -17.35 -16.37
N ARG A 177 -12.72 -18.65 -16.08
CA ARG A 177 -11.63 -19.57 -16.44
C ARG A 177 -11.47 -19.69 -17.96
N ARG A 178 -12.59 -19.76 -18.70
CA ARG A 178 -12.58 -19.73 -20.17
C ARG A 178 -12.04 -18.41 -20.74
N VAL A 179 -12.35 -17.27 -20.11
CA VAL A 179 -11.76 -15.97 -20.50
C VAL A 179 -10.23 -15.97 -20.22
N SER A 180 -9.80 -16.54 -19.08
CA SER A 180 -8.36 -16.69 -18.80
C SER A 180 -7.64 -17.56 -19.81
N PHE A 181 -8.29 -18.64 -20.26
CA PHE A 181 -7.79 -19.50 -21.33
C PHE A 181 -7.73 -18.76 -22.68
N ALA A 182 -8.80 -18.04 -23.04
CA ALA A 182 -8.83 -17.23 -24.26
C ALA A 182 -7.69 -16.21 -24.31
N ALA A 183 -7.40 -15.55 -23.18
CA ALA A 183 -6.31 -14.58 -23.10
C ALA A 183 -4.91 -15.22 -23.27
N ALA A 184 -4.75 -16.50 -22.93
CA ALA A 184 -3.50 -17.24 -23.19
C ALA A 184 -3.35 -17.67 -24.65
N LEU A 185 -4.46 -17.87 -25.38
CA LEU A 185 -4.49 -18.24 -26.81
C LEU A 185 -4.44 -17.05 -27.75
N LEU A 186 -4.73 -15.84 -27.29
CA LEU A 186 -5.01 -14.67 -28.09
C LEU A 186 -3.93 -14.35 -29.14
N HIS A 187 -2.67 -14.41 -28.74
CA HIS A 187 -1.50 -13.99 -29.51
C HIS A 187 -0.76 -15.15 -30.22
N GLU A 188 -1.37 -16.33 -30.31
CA GLU A 188 -0.83 -17.51 -31.01
C GLU A 188 0.64 -17.84 -30.60
N PRO A 189 0.90 -18.16 -29.32
CA PRO A 189 2.26 -18.36 -28.82
C PRO A 189 2.91 -19.63 -29.39
N GLU A 190 4.26 -19.64 -29.44
CA GLU A 190 5.03 -20.86 -29.80
C GLU A 190 4.91 -21.94 -28.71
N LEU A 191 4.78 -21.53 -27.44
CA LEU A 191 4.63 -22.43 -26.30
C LEU A 191 3.43 -21.99 -25.46
N LEU A 192 2.42 -22.84 -25.37
CA LEU A 192 1.22 -22.63 -24.57
C LEU A 192 1.32 -23.48 -23.28
N ILE A 193 1.23 -22.83 -22.13
CA ILE A 193 1.28 -23.48 -20.80
C ILE A 193 -0.04 -23.24 -20.09
N LEU A 194 -0.74 -24.33 -19.77
CA LEU A 194 -2.08 -24.35 -19.21
C LEU A 194 -2.09 -25.09 -17.89
N ASP A 195 -2.31 -24.38 -16.78
CA ASP A 195 -2.39 -24.99 -15.45
C ASP A 195 -3.86 -25.27 -15.09
N GLU A 196 -4.30 -26.54 -15.27
CA GLU A 196 -5.65 -27.05 -15.02
C GLU A 196 -6.77 -26.28 -15.79
N PRO A 197 -6.70 -26.15 -17.12
CA PRO A 197 -7.61 -25.27 -17.89
C PRO A 197 -9.05 -25.76 -17.94
N THR A 198 -9.31 -27.05 -17.78
CA THR A 198 -10.59 -27.71 -17.98
C THR A 198 -11.44 -27.88 -16.71
N VAL A 199 -10.91 -27.43 -15.56
CA VAL A 199 -11.63 -27.49 -14.28
C VAL A 199 -12.86 -26.56 -14.33
N GLY A 200 -14.05 -27.14 -14.04
CA GLY A 200 -15.32 -26.39 -14.06
C GLY A 200 -15.88 -26.13 -15.48
N VAL A 201 -15.37 -26.84 -16.49
CA VAL A 201 -15.87 -26.78 -17.86
C VAL A 201 -16.71 -28.02 -18.13
N ASP A 202 -17.82 -27.86 -18.86
CA ASP A 202 -18.70 -28.95 -19.25
C ASP A 202 -18.00 -29.95 -20.20
N PRO A 203 -18.42 -31.24 -20.22
CA PRO A 203 -17.72 -32.29 -20.96
C PRO A 203 -17.64 -32.03 -22.47
N LEU A 204 -18.68 -31.46 -23.08
CA LEU A 204 -18.70 -31.21 -24.53
C LEU A 204 -17.70 -30.12 -24.92
N LEU A 205 -17.70 -29.02 -24.16
CA LEU A 205 -16.76 -27.92 -24.41
C LEU A 205 -15.32 -28.34 -24.10
N ARG A 206 -15.12 -29.20 -23.10
CA ARG A 206 -13.81 -29.80 -22.78
C ARG A 206 -13.27 -30.56 -23.98
N GLN A 207 -14.10 -31.39 -24.63
CA GLN A 207 -13.69 -32.11 -25.83
C GLN A 207 -13.32 -31.15 -26.95
N ASN A 208 -14.15 -30.11 -27.20
CA ASN A 208 -13.86 -29.11 -28.24
C ASN A 208 -12.52 -28.37 -27.97
N ILE A 209 -12.21 -28.08 -26.70
CA ILE A 209 -10.92 -27.47 -26.32
C ILE A 209 -9.77 -28.42 -26.66
N TRP A 210 -9.86 -29.70 -26.35
CA TRP A 210 -8.84 -30.69 -26.68
C TRP A 210 -8.66 -30.84 -28.19
N ASP A 211 -9.74 -30.92 -28.95
CA ASP A 211 -9.70 -31.03 -30.41
C ASP A 211 -9.03 -29.79 -31.04
N HIS A 212 -9.33 -28.59 -30.50
CA HIS A 212 -8.65 -27.36 -30.93
C HIS A 212 -7.15 -27.34 -30.58
N LEU A 213 -6.77 -27.81 -29.38
CA LEU A 213 -5.35 -27.94 -29.00
C LEU A 213 -4.59 -28.90 -29.93
N VAL A 214 -5.21 -30.00 -30.32
CA VAL A 214 -4.65 -30.94 -31.31
C VAL A 214 -4.53 -30.25 -32.70
N GLN A 215 -5.53 -29.47 -33.07
CA GLN A 215 -5.51 -28.75 -34.34
C GLN A 215 -4.39 -27.71 -34.41
N ILE A 216 -4.26 -26.80 -33.43
CA ILE A 216 -3.21 -25.78 -33.44
C ILE A 216 -1.80 -26.38 -33.35
N THR A 217 -1.68 -27.54 -32.68
CA THR A 217 -0.39 -28.26 -32.65
C THR A 217 0.00 -28.78 -34.04
N LYS A 218 -0.96 -29.26 -34.83
CA LYS A 218 -0.72 -29.74 -36.20
C LYS A 218 -0.53 -28.61 -37.19
N ASP A 219 -1.39 -27.59 -37.15
CA ASP A 219 -1.44 -26.52 -38.15
C ASP A 219 -0.37 -25.47 -37.96
N SER A 220 -0.18 -25.01 -36.70
CA SER A 220 0.74 -23.92 -36.34
C SER A 220 2.06 -24.41 -35.74
N GLY A 221 2.19 -25.71 -35.43
CA GLY A 221 3.36 -26.25 -34.76
C GLY A 221 3.51 -25.76 -33.32
N THR A 222 2.44 -25.20 -32.72
CA THR A 222 2.42 -24.74 -31.31
C THR A 222 2.67 -25.91 -30.36
N THR A 223 3.55 -25.71 -29.40
CA THR A 223 3.78 -26.69 -28.34
C THR A 223 2.88 -26.41 -27.17
N VAL A 224 2.22 -27.43 -26.61
CA VAL A 224 1.28 -27.28 -25.49
C VAL A 224 1.75 -28.08 -24.29
N ILE A 225 1.86 -27.47 -23.13
CA ILE A 225 2.02 -28.13 -21.82
C ILE A 225 0.74 -27.91 -21.04
N ILE A 226 0.06 -29.00 -20.70
CA ILE A 226 -1.19 -28.97 -19.94
C ILE A 226 -1.05 -29.77 -18.65
N THR A 227 -1.43 -29.18 -17.53
CA THR A 227 -1.57 -29.90 -16.27
C THR A 227 -3.02 -30.26 -16.05
N THR A 228 -3.28 -31.45 -15.55
CA THR A 228 -4.61 -31.89 -15.14
C THR A 228 -4.53 -32.88 -14.00
N HIS A 229 -5.61 -33.01 -13.24
CA HIS A 229 -5.82 -34.07 -12.25
C HIS A 229 -6.60 -35.23 -12.88
N TYR A 230 -7.25 -35.01 -14.03
CA TYR A 230 -8.06 -36.02 -14.71
C TYR A 230 -7.20 -36.77 -15.72
N ILE A 231 -6.91 -38.01 -15.40
CA ILE A 231 -5.99 -38.85 -16.21
C ILE A 231 -6.58 -39.14 -17.57
N ASP A 232 -7.89 -39.34 -17.66
CA ASP A 232 -8.61 -39.60 -18.93
C ASP A 232 -8.45 -38.48 -19.97
N GLU A 233 -8.31 -37.23 -19.53
CA GLU A 233 -8.13 -36.09 -20.42
C GLU A 233 -6.82 -36.17 -21.22
N THR A 234 -5.81 -36.85 -20.69
CA THR A 234 -4.47 -36.89 -21.30
C THR A 234 -4.30 -37.96 -22.35
N ARG A 235 -5.35 -38.73 -22.67
CA ARG A 235 -5.32 -39.78 -23.72
C ARG A 235 -4.98 -39.19 -25.10
N GLN A 236 -5.31 -37.94 -25.36
CA GLN A 236 -5.01 -37.23 -26.61
C GLN A 236 -3.61 -36.56 -26.62
N ALA A 237 -2.89 -36.58 -25.48
CA ALA A 237 -1.55 -36.02 -25.40
C ALA A 237 -0.54 -36.91 -26.16
N HIS A 238 0.45 -36.29 -26.80
CA HIS A 238 1.53 -37.02 -27.48
C HIS A 238 2.50 -37.65 -26.48
N THR A 239 2.73 -36.97 -25.36
CA THR A 239 3.62 -37.46 -24.26
C THR A 239 2.98 -37.10 -22.94
N ILE A 240 3.11 -37.99 -21.97
CA ILE A 240 2.64 -37.79 -20.60
C ILE A 240 3.83 -37.86 -19.65
N GLY A 241 3.93 -36.89 -18.74
CA GLY A 241 4.84 -36.88 -17.61
C GLY A 241 4.09 -37.16 -16.31
N LEU A 242 4.41 -38.23 -15.62
CA LEU A 242 3.82 -38.61 -14.32
C LEU A 242 4.70 -38.09 -13.21
N LEU A 243 4.21 -37.08 -12.45
CA LEU A 243 4.95 -36.38 -11.39
C LEU A 243 4.45 -36.78 -10.00
N ARG A 244 5.37 -37.19 -9.10
CA ARG A 244 5.04 -37.48 -7.71
C ARG A 244 6.18 -37.12 -6.76
N GLY A 245 5.89 -36.33 -5.72
CA GLY A 245 6.87 -35.92 -4.71
C GLY A 245 8.12 -35.26 -5.30
N GLY A 246 7.94 -34.37 -6.28
CA GLY A 246 9.01 -33.62 -6.93
C GLY A 246 9.86 -34.39 -7.93
N ARG A 247 9.53 -35.67 -8.21
CA ARG A 247 10.27 -36.54 -9.14
C ARG A 247 9.39 -37.00 -10.28
N MET A 248 9.94 -37.08 -11.50
CA MET A 248 9.28 -37.69 -12.63
C MET A 248 9.33 -39.22 -12.46
N LEU A 249 8.14 -39.85 -12.51
CA LEU A 249 8.01 -41.32 -12.41
C LEU A 249 8.16 -41.97 -13.78
N ALA A 250 7.53 -41.41 -14.79
CA ALA A 250 7.59 -41.83 -16.17
C ALA A 250 7.36 -40.65 -17.13
N GLU A 251 7.91 -40.73 -18.34
CA GLU A 251 7.78 -39.73 -19.38
C GLU A 251 7.78 -40.47 -20.73
N GLU A 252 6.60 -40.83 -21.24
CA GLU A 252 6.40 -41.59 -22.48
C GLU A 252 5.01 -41.28 -23.09
N SER A 253 4.69 -41.82 -24.27
CA SER A 253 3.34 -41.70 -24.84
C SER A 253 2.32 -42.53 -24.03
N PRO A 254 1.03 -42.14 -24.02
CA PRO A 254 -0.02 -42.91 -23.32
C PRO A 254 -0.06 -44.38 -23.70
N SER A 255 -0.01 -44.67 -24.99
CA SER A 255 -0.01 -46.06 -25.51
C SER A 255 1.21 -46.86 -25.07
N ALA A 256 2.41 -46.28 -25.14
CA ALA A 256 3.63 -46.96 -24.70
C ALA A 256 3.63 -47.23 -23.16
N LEU A 257 3.04 -46.33 -22.36
CA LEU A 257 2.90 -46.54 -20.93
C LEU A 257 1.95 -47.69 -20.61
N LEU A 258 0.79 -47.78 -21.29
CA LEU A 258 -0.16 -48.89 -21.09
C LEU A 258 0.45 -50.23 -21.48
N GLU A 259 1.14 -50.31 -22.62
CA GLU A 259 1.81 -51.51 -23.07
C GLU A 259 2.95 -51.94 -22.16
N LYS A 260 3.83 -51.02 -21.75
CA LYS A 260 5.00 -51.29 -20.91
C LYS A 260 4.66 -51.81 -19.52
N TYR A 261 3.56 -51.31 -18.95
CA TYR A 261 3.12 -51.71 -17.62
C TYR A 261 1.97 -52.72 -17.63
N GLN A 262 1.54 -53.17 -18.83
CA GLN A 262 0.42 -54.10 -19.03
C GLN A 262 -0.78 -53.72 -18.17
N ALA A 263 -1.26 -52.47 -18.36
CA ALA A 263 -2.34 -51.89 -17.60
C ALA A 263 -3.48 -51.50 -18.54
N GLU A 264 -4.73 -51.64 -18.05
CA GLU A 264 -5.93 -51.26 -18.83
C GLU A 264 -6.19 -49.77 -18.79
N SER A 265 -5.68 -49.09 -17.75
CA SER A 265 -5.86 -47.63 -17.57
C SER A 265 -4.57 -46.92 -17.13
N LEU A 266 -4.48 -45.61 -17.43
CA LEU A 266 -3.36 -44.79 -16.98
C LEU A 266 -3.35 -44.60 -15.46
N GLU A 267 -4.50 -44.70 -14.79
CA GLU A 267 -4.62 -44.70 -13.33
C GLU A 267 -3.88 -45.91 -12.73
N GLU A 268 -4.01 -47.07 -13.33
CA GLU A 268 -3.35 -48.27 -12.90
C GLU A 268 -1.84 -48.18 -13.09
N VAL A 269 -1.38 -47.60 -14.21
CA VAL A 269 0.04 -47.29 -14.45
C VAL A 269 0.57 -46.38 -13.33
N PHE A 270 -0.15 -45.29 -13.02
CA PHE A 270 0.27 -44.38 -11.99
C PHE A 270 0.32 -45.03 -10.61
N LEU A 271 -0.64 -45.88 -10.29
CA LEU A 271 -0.67 -46.65 -9.03
C LEU A 271 0.52 -47.59 -8.94
N LYS A 272 0.77 -48.42 -9.99
CA LYS A 272 1.92 -49.35 -10.06
C LYS A 272 3.25 -48.61 -9.85
N LEU A 273 3.47 -47.49 -10.53
CA LEU A 273 4.68 -46.67 -10.40
C LEU A 273 4.80 -46.02 -9.00
N SER A 274 3.68 -45.63 -8.42
CA SER A 274 3.63 -45.04 -7.08
C SER A 274 4.04 -46.07 -5.99
N ILE A 275 3.59 -47.30 -6.14
CA ILE A 275 3.96 -48.40 -5.25
C ILE A 275 5.46 -48.73 -5.39
N LEU A 276 5.98 -48.78 -6.61
CA LEU A 276 7.42 -49.03 -6.87
C LEU A 276 8.29 -47.91 -6.26
N GLN A 277 7.89 -46.65 -6.37
CA GLN A 277 8.60 -45.51 -5.75
C GLN A 277 8.63 -45.64 -4.22
N ASN A 278 7.52 -46.04 -3.58
CA ASN A 278 7.46 -46.25 -2.13
C ASN A 278 8.35 -47.40 -1.67
N LYS A 279 8.37 -48.51 -2.42
CA LYS A 279 9.29 -49.65 -2.14
C LYS A 279 10.76 -49.23 -2.28
N GLY A 280 11.10 -48.40 -3.28
CA GLY A 280 12.44 -47.83 -3.45
C GLY A 280 12.85 -46.86 -2.34
N LYS A 281 11.92 -46.08 -1.78
CA LYS A 281 12.18 -45.22 -0.61
C LYS A 281 12.45 -46.02 0.65
N ARG A 282 11.71 -47.11 0.88
CA ARG A 282 11.96 -48.01 2.03
C ARG A 282 13.36 -48.65 1.97
N ARG A 283 13.81 -49.12 0.79
CA ARG A 283 15.18 -49.66 0.61
C ARG A 283 16.28 -48.62 0.86
N ARG A 284 16.09 -47.35 0.40
CA ARG A 284 17.06 -46.27 0.65
C ARG A 284 17.11 -45.83 2.11
N SER A 285 15.98 -45.81 2.82
CA SER A 285 15.92 -45.49 4.25
C SER A 285 16.70 -46.50 5.11
N SER A 286 16.68 -47.82 4.77
CA SER A 286 17.48 -48.82 5.46
C SER A 286 18.98 -48.73 5.17
N ILE A 287 19.37 -48.28 3.98
CA ILE A 287 20.79 -48.09 3.62
C ILE A 287 21.35 -46.78 4.18
N LEU A 288 20.53 -45.74 4.38
CA LEU A 288 20.98 -44.43 4.93
C LEU A 288 21.28 -44.51 6.45
N HIS A 289 20.70 -45.48 7.17
CA HIS A 289 20.99 -45.64 8.60
C HIS A 289 22.42 -46.17 8.86
N ASP A 290 23.02 -46.89 7.89
CA ASP A 290 24.38 -47.40 8.00
C ASP A 290 25.47 -46.44 7.47
N VAL A 291 25.13 -45.39 6.74
CA VAL A 291 26.11 -44.48 6.09
C VAL A 291 26.27 -43.13 6.82
N THR A 292 25.50 -42.86 7.87
CA THR A 292 25.56 -41.56 8.58
C THR A 292 26.76 -41.43 9.55
N GLN A 293 27.66 -42.42 9.61
CA GLN A 293 28.86 -42.37 10.47
C GLN A 293 30.17 -41.97 9.79
N ALA A 294 30.20 -41.71 8.51
CA ALA A 294 31.44 -41.33 7.85
C ALA A 294 31.20 -40.36 6.67
N ILE A 295 31.18 -39.05 6.91
CA ILE A 295 31.69 -38.05 5.97
C ILE A 295 31.90 -36.72 6.73
N VAL A 296 33.15 -36.45 7.06
CA VAL A 296 33.69 -35.15 7.41
C VAL A 296 33.91 -34.38 6.11
N LEU A 297 33.31 -33.21 5.96
CA LEU A 297 33.45 -32.34 4.79
C LEU A 297 34.71 -31.48 4.90
N PRO A 298 35.53 -31.33 3.83
CA PRO A 298 36.64 -30.38 3.80
C PRO A 298 36.21 -28.94 3.48
N PRO A 299 36.96 -27.92 3.94
CA PRO A 299 36.60 -26.52 3.86
C PRO A 299 37.07 -25.86 2.56
N SER A 300 36.15 -25.52 1.66
CA SER A 300 36.43 -24.59 0.55
C SER A 300 35.19 -23.86 0.02
N VAL A 301 34.62 -22.97 0.86
CA VAL A 301 33.48 -22.13 0.46
C VAL A 301 33.88 -20.65 0.32
N SER A 302 35.13 -20.27 0.64
CA SER A 302 35.55 -18.86 0.66
C SER A 302 35.87 -18.26 -0.72
N LYS A 303 36.04 -19.04 -1.78
CA LYS A 303 36.36 -18.56 -3.13
C LYS A 303 35.18 -18.22 -4.04
N ILE A 304 33.96 -18.64 -3.68
CA ILE A 304 32.75 -18.38 -4.49
C ILE A 304 32.14 -16.99 -4.22
N VAL A 305 32.45 -16.41 -3.05
CA VAL A 305 31.88 -15.10 -2.65
C VAL A 305 32.58 -13.91 -3.34
N SER A 306 33.83 -14.06 -3.78
CA SER A 306 34.56 -12.96 -4.44
C SER A 306 34.17 -12.78 -5.92
N GLN A 307 33.70 -13.82 -6.57
CA GLN A 307 33.27 -13.76 -7.98
C GLN A 307 31.85 -13.15 -8.15
N TRP A 308 31.05 -13.10 -7.08
CA TRP A 308 29.72 -12.49 -7.08
C TRP A 308 29.72 -10.97 -6.98
N LYS A 309 30.84 -10.36 -6.56
CA LYS A 309 30.94 -8.89 -6.43
C LYS A 309 31.20 -8.17 -7.74
N SER A 310 31.83 -8.82 -8.74
CA SER A 310 32.10 -8.23 -10.04
C SER A 310 30.90 -8.19 -10.98
N ASP A 311 29.96 -9.16 -10.86
CA ASP A 311 28.80 -9.25 -11.76
C ASP A 311 27.67 -8.27 -11.41
N ILE A 312 27.68 -7.71 -10.18
CA ILE A 312 26.65 -6.76 -9.72
C ILE A 312 26.91 -5.33 -10.22
N THR A 313 28.18 -4.94 -10.34
CA THR A 313 28.55 -3.59 -10.84
C THR A 313 28.33 -3.45 -12.34
N THR A 314 28.48 -4.52 -13.10
CA THR A 314 28.24 -4.51 -14.56
C THR A 314 26.74 -4.49 -14.90
N SER A 315 25.87 -4.95 -13.99
CA SER A 315 24.41 -5.00 -14.22
C SER A 315 23.70 -3.66 -14.01
N LEU A 316 24.34 -2.71 -13.28
CA LEU A 316 23.76 -1.38 -12.99
C LEU A 316 24.15 -0.32 -14.03
N ILE A 317 25.27 -0.51 -14.75
CA ILE A 317 25.76 0.45 -15.75
C ILE A 317 25.17 0.20 -17.14
N THR A 318 24.63 -0.99 -17.42
CA THR A 318 24.04 -1.36 -18.71
C THR A 318 22.55 -1.07 -18.85
N THR A 319 21.94 -0.35 -17.90
CA THR A 319 20.52 0.05 -17.98
C THR A 319 20.26 1.27 -18.87
N CYS A 320 21.32 1.96 -19.35
CA CYS A 320 21.13 3.12 -20.23
C CYS A 320 20.94 2.80 -21.72
N ASP A 321 21.23 1.57 -22.19
CA ASP A 321 21.15 1.22 -23.62
C ASP A 321 19.83 0.53 -24.04
N LEU A 322 18.80 0.54 -23.19
CA LEU A 322 17.49 -0.10 -23.40
C LEU A 322 16.36 0.90 -23.69
N ILE A 323 16.70 2.04 -24.33
CA ILE A 323 15.68 3.00 -24.78
C ILE A 323 15.34 2.71 -26.26
N SER A 324 14.53 1.67 -26.49
CA SER A 324 13.66 1.52 -27.65
C SER A 324 12.91 0.18 -27.58
N PRO A 325 11.65 0.06 -27.76
CA PRO A 325 10.45 0.87 -27.86
C PRO A 325 9.61 0.85 -26.56
N MET A 326 10.02 1.59 -25.55
CA MET A 326 9.41 1.62 -24.19
C MET A 326 8.18 2.52 -24.08
N THR A 327 7.65 3.08 -25.18
CA THR A 327 6.63 4.13 -25.09
C THR A 327 5.20 3.63 -24.90
N GLU A 328 4.89 2.39 -25.27
CA GLU A 328 3.49 1.90 -25.24
C GLU A 328 3.12 1.15 -23.96
N ILE A 329 3.99 0.34 -23.38
CA ILE A 329 3.69 -0.49 -22.20
C ILE A 329 3.33 0.34 -20.95
N PRO A 330 4.03 1.44 -20.60
CA PRO A 330 3.63 2.32 -19.50
C PRO A 330 2.24 2.91 -19.72
N PHE A 331 1.89 3.28 -20.95
CA PHE A 331 0.57 3.82 -21.27
C PHE A 331 -0.54 2.76 -21.09
N ILE A 332 -0.29 1.52 -21.49
CA ILE A 332 -1.19 0.38 -21.27
C ILE A 332 -1.42 0.15 -19.77
N GLN A 333 -0.37 0.26 -18.96
CA GLN A 333 -0.47 0.13 -17.50
C GLN A 333 -1.25 1.28 -16.87
N LEU A 334 -1.07 2.51 -17.35
CA LEU A 334 -1.84 3.68 -16.89
C LEU A 334 -3.31 3.53 -17.26
N TRP A 335 -3.62 3.16 -18.50
CA TRP A 335 -4.98 2.91 -18.97
C TRP A 335 -5.68 1.84 -18.12
N LYS A 336 -4.99 0.75 -17.83
CA LYS A 336 -5.46 -0.33 -16.97
C LYS A 336 -5.81 0.17 -15.57
N ASN A 337 -4.86 0.89 -14.91
CA ASN A 337 -5.05 1.39 -13.55
C ASN A 337 -6.18 2.41 -13.48
N PHE A 338 -6.25 3.31 -14.47
CA PHE A 338 -7.33 4.29 -14.58
C PHE A 338 -8.70 3.63 -14.75
N LEU A 339 -8.82 2.65 -15.65
CA LEU A 339 -10.07 1.95 -15.92
C LEU A 339 -10.56 1.15 -14.70
N TRP A 340 -9.65 0.46 -14.02
CA TRP A 340 -9.95 -0.27 -12.80
C TRP A 340 -10.46 0.66 -11.70
N MET A 341 -9.80 1.78 -11.49
CA MET A 341 -10.17 2.78 -10.50
C MET A 341 -11.52 3.42 -10.82
N TRP A 342 -11.73 3.86 -12.08
CA TRP A 342 -12.95 4.54 -12.51
C TRP A 342 -14.21 3.67 -12.36
N ARG A 343 -14.10 2.38 -12.57
CA ARG A 343 -15.22 1.43 -12.47
C ARG A 343 -15.47 0.91 -11.07
N ASN A 344 -14.54 1.09 -10.17
CA ASN A 344 -14.71 0.70 -8.78
C ASN A 344 -15.28 1.88 -7.97
N VAL A 345 -16.62 1.92 -7.84
CA VAL A 345 -17.34 3.01 -7.15
C VAL A 345 -16.85 3.19 -5.72
N SER A 346 -16.52 2.10 -5.01
CA SER A 346 -16.00 2.17 -3.63
C SER A 346 -14.64 2.88 -3.57
N VAL A 347 -13.77 2.60 -4.54
CA VAL A 347 -12.45 3.25 -4.64
C VAL A 347 -12.61 4.73 -5.00
N MET A 348 -13.51 5.06 -5.93
CA MET A 348 -13.79 6.46 -6.30
C MET A 348 -14.37 7.26 -5.13
N LEU A 349 -15.31 6.66 -4.38
CA LEU A 349 -15.85 7.28 -3.17
C LEU A 349 -14.75 7.50 -2.11
N PHE A 350 -13.86 6.54 -1.96
CA PHE A 350 -12.72 6.66 -1.04
C PHE A 350 -11.73 7.76 -1.48
N ILE A 351 -11.43 7.87 -2.77
CA ILE A 351 -10.49 8.85 -3.31
C ILE A 351 -11.01 10.28 -3.16
N ILE A 352 -12.30 10.52 -3.43
CA ILE A 352 -12.91 11.86 -3.45
C ILE A 352 -13.61 12.17 -2.12
N GLY A 353 -14.46 11.27 -1.65
CA GLY A 353 -15.34 11.51 -0.52
C GLY A 353 -14.61 11.55 0.81
N LEU A 354 -13.61 10.69 1.00
CA LEU A 354 -12.93 10.60 2.29
C LEU A 354 -12.09 11.84 2.63
N PRO A 355 -11.20 12.36 1.76
CA PRO A 355 -10.43 13.56 2.09
C PRO A 355 -11.32 14.79 2.30
N VAL A 356 -12.34 14.97 1.45
CA VAL A 356 -13.29 16.06 1.58
C VAL A 356 -14.12 15.90 2.86
N GLY A 357 -14.65 14.73 3.12
CA GLY A 357 -15.41 14.43 4.35
C GLY A 357 -14.59 14.64 5.61
N GLN A 358 -13.31 14.24 5.62
CA GLN A 358 -12.44 14.44 6.77
C GLN A 358 -12.15 15.91 7.05
N ILE A 359 -11.86 16.74 6.03
CA ILE A 359 -11.62 18.17 6.24
C ILE A 359 -12.90 18.92 6.65
N ILE A 360 -14.05 18.57 6.06
CA ILE A 360 -15.36 19.11 6.46
C ILE A 360 -15.65 18.76 7.93
N LEU A 361 -15.52 17.49 8.29
CA LEU A 361 -15.77 17.04 9.65
C LEU A 361 -14.84 17.74 10.65
N PHE A 362 -13.55 17.85 10.32
CA PHE A 362 -12.57 18.54 11.15
C PHE A 362 -12.96 20.02 11.36
N CYS A 363 -13.21 20.77 10.30
CA CYS A 363 -13.51 22.19 10.40
C CYS A 363 -14.88 22.49 11.06
N LEU A 364 -15.86 21.59 10.91
CA LEU A 364 -17.14 21.70 11.61
C LEU A 364 -17.06 21.30 13.08
N ALA A 365 -16.23 20.30 13.42
CA ALA A 365 -16.09 19.80 14.78
C ALA A 365 -15.22 20.72 15.65
N ILE A 366 -14.22 21.38 15.06
CA ILE A 366 -13.18 22.14 15.79
C ILE A 366 -13.17 23.60 15.32
N GLY A 367 -14.27 24.16 14.88
CA GLY A 367 -14.24 25.45 14.19
C GLY A 367 -14.59 26.68 15.01
N LYS A 368 -15.20 26.58 16.18
CA LYS A 368 -15.71 27.75 16.91
C LYS A 368 -15.55 27.60 18.41
N ASP A 369 -15.28 28.73 19.09
CA ASP A 369 -15.34 28.77 20.53
C ASP A 369 -16.76 28.41 21.01
N PRO A 370 -16.91 27.61 22.08
CA PRO A 370 -18.23 27.24 22.59
C PRO A 370 -18.96 28.46 23.10
N THR A 371 -20.10 28.76 22.49
CA THR A 371 -21.01 29.84 22.89
C THR A 371 -22.26 29.26 23.55
N GLY A 372 -22.92 30.06 24.38
CA GLY A 372 -24.15 29.65 25.04
C GLY A 372 -23.95 28.64 26.17
N LEU A 373 -22.78 28.66 26.81
CA LEU A 373 -22.52 27.85 28.02
C LEU A 373 -23.40 28.33 29.18
N HIS A 374 -23.99 27.37 29.91
CA HIS A 374 -24.84 27.69 31.04
C HIS A 374 -24.00 28.16 32.24
N LEU A 375 -24.30 29.37 32.71
CA LEU A 375 -23.75 29.95 33.92
C LEU A 375 -24.86 30.09 34.98
N ALA A 376 -24.65 29.56 36.16
CA ALA A 376 -25.57 29.77 37.28
C ALA A 376 -25.20 31.04 38.04
N VAL A 377 -26.16 31.90 38.30
CA VAL A 377 -25.90 33.15 39.02
C VAL A 377 -26.77 33.23 40.26
N PHE A 378 -26.11 33.50 41.37
CA PHE A 378 -26.73 33.84 42.66
C PHE A 378 -26.45 35.30 42.93
N ASN A 379 -27.42 36.18 42.62
CA ASN A 379 -27.30 37.61 42.84
C ASN A 379 -28.05 38.00 44.11
N GLN A 380 -27.31 38.24 45.20
CA GLN A 380 -27.91 38.65 46.48
C GLN A 380 -28.36 40.10 46.48
N GLU A 381 -27.80 40.94 45.61
CA GLU A 381 -28.21 42.35 45.47
C GLU A 381 -29.64 42.47 44.90
N LYS A 382 -29.99 41.59 43.93
CA LYS A 382 -31.36 41.51 43.37
C LYS A 382 -31.70 40.06 43.06
N MET A 383 -32.56 39.48 43.85
CA MET A 383 -32.96 38.06 43.72
C MET A 383 -33.89 37.80 42.50
N ASP A 384 -34.57 38.82 42.01
CA ASP A 384 -35.45 38.75 40.82
C ASP A 384 -34.69 39.00 39.53
N SER A 385 -35.30 38.70 38.39
CA SER A 385 -34.70 38.96 37.08
C SER A 385 -34.32 40.44 36.88
N CYS A 386 -33.08 40.63 36.37
CA CYS A 386 -32.63 41.97 36.01
C CYS A 386 -33.49 42.56 34.89
N GLY A 387 -34.23 43.65 35.24
CA GLY A 387 -35.07 44.37 34.26
C GLY A 387 -34.23 45.21 33.26
N PRO A 388 -34.88 45.99 32.37
CA PRO A 388 -34.18 46.90 31.50
C PRO A 388 -33.46 47.96 32.34
N ILE A 389 -32.13 48.08 32.13
CA ILE A 389 -31.24 48.92 32.94
C ILE A 389 -30.95 50.22 32.20
N ALA A 390 -30.90 51.33 32.95
CA ALA A 390 -30.55 52.62 32.44
C ALA A 390 -29.15 52.62 31.80
N THR A 391 -29.02 53.11 30.61
CA THR A 391 -27.75 53.35 29.94
C THR A 391 -27.18 54.71 30.36
N GLY A 392 -25.88 54.83 30.51
CA GLY A 392 -25.20 56.07 30.87
C GLY A 392 -24.42 55.96 32.18
N CYS A 393 -23.94 57.07 32.72
CA CYS A 393 -23.22 57.13 34.00
C CYS A 393 -24.21 56.98 35.17
N ASN A 394 -24.60 55.75 35.42
CA ASN A 394 -25.44 55.38 36.58
C ASN A 394 -24.82 54.22 37.32
N PHE A 395 -24.59 54.39 38.60
CA PHE A 395 -24.01 53.39 39.50
C PHE A 395 -25.09 52.62 40.27
N GLU A 396 -26.22 52.34 39.67
CA GLU A 396 -27.28 51.51 40.24
C GLU A 396 -27.24 50.11 39.66
N LEU A 397 -27.35 49.08 40.52
CA LEU A 397 -27.45 47.70 40.18
C LEU A 397 -26.33 47.26 39.17
N LEU A 398 -25.06 47.51 39.54
CA LEU A 398 -23.89 47.15 38.68
C LEU A 398 -23.79 45.64 38.43
N SER A 399 -24.24 44.80 39.39
CA SER A 399 -24.36 43.35 39.21
C SER A 399 -25.26 43.01 38.02
N CYS A 400 -26.44 43.59 37.91
CA CYS A 400 -27.37 43.38 36.81
C CYS A 400 -26.86 43.94 35.51
N ARG A 401 -26.16 45.06 35.51
CA ARG A 401 -25.55 45.66 34.34
C ARG A 401 -24.45 44.77 33.74
N PHE A 402 -23.59 44.24 34.59
CA PHE A 402 -22.59 43.25 34.16
C PHE A 402 -23.24 41.98 33.62
N LEU A 403 -24.29 41.44 34.30
CA LEU A 403 -25.00 40.26 33.82
C LEU A 403 -25.64 40.45 32.47
N ASN A 404 -26.23 41.63 32.18
CA ASN A 404 -26.78 41.93 30.86
C ASN A 404 -25.70 41.95 29.77
N HIS A 405 -24.51 42.46 30.09
CA HIS A 405 -23.38 42.42 29.18
C HIS A 405 -22.93 40.98 28.91
N LEU A 406 -22.91 40.14 29.96
CA LEU A 406 -22.55 38.73 29.88
C LEU A 406 -23.59 37.88 29.08
N LEU A 407 -24.91 38.22 29.21
CA LEU A 407 -26.01 37.56 28.51
C LEU A 407 -25.87 37.66 26.97
N SER A 408 -25.18 38.67 26.45
CA SER A 408 -24.90 38.75 25.01
C SER A 408 -23.98 37.66 24.48
N LYS A 409 -23.18 37.04 25.37
CA LYS A 409 -22.15 36.04 25.02
C LYS A 409 -22.47 34.62 25.52
N GLN A 410 -23.09 34.51 26.74
CA GLN A 410 -23.33 33.25 27.40
C GLN A 410 -24.76 33.12 27.94
N GLN A 411 -25.25 31.92 28.21
CA GLN A 411 -26.57 31.67 28.76
C GLN A 411 -26.52 31.78 30.30
N VAL A 412 -27.22 32.72 30.87
CA VAL A 412 -27.27 32.92 32.32
C VAL A 412 -28.54 32.32 32.91
N LEU A 413 -28.39 31.46 33.90
CA LEU A 413 -29.48 30.86 34.68
C LEU A 413 -29.44 31.42 36.07
N VAL A 414 -30.40 32.29 36.43
CA VAL A 414 -30.54 32.79 37.83
C VAL A 414 -31.11 31.68 38.68
N LYS A 415 -30.34 31.22 39.71
CA LYS A 415 -30.75 30.15 40.63
C LYS A 415 -30.31 30.47 42.05
N ALA A 416 -31.22 30.22 43.01
CA ALA A 416 -30.92 30.37 44.43
C ALA A 416 -29.81 29.43 44.95
N GLU A 417 -29.55 28.30 44.25
CA GLU A 417 -28.48 27.36 44.54
C GLU A 417 -27.52 27.27 43.34
N ALA A 418 -26.74 28.31 43.08
CA ALA A 418 -25.85 28.37 41.94
C ALA A 418 -24.73 27.29 42.02
N ILE A 419 -24.13 27.09 43.18
CA ILE A 419 -23.09 26.09 43.39
C ILE A 419 -23.66 24.66 43.19
N GLY A 420 -24.88 24.41 43.72
CA GLY A 420 -25.55 23.13 43.53
C GLY A 420 -25.87 22.83 42.05
N ALA A 421 -26.06 23.86 41.21
CA ALA A 421 -26.22 23.68 39.78
C ALA A 421 -24.94 23.22 39.07
N VAL A 422 -23.78 23.71 39.49
CA VAL A 422 -22.48 23.24 39.01
C VAL A 422 -22.20 21.81 39.48
N GLN A 423 -22.46 21.50 40.76
CA GLN A 423 -22.30 20.15 41.31
C GLN A 423 -23.18 19.10 40.62
N LYS A 424 -24.37 19.51 40.16
CA LYS A 424 -25.30 18.64 39.37
C LYS A 424 -25.02 18.63 37.86
N GLY A 425 -24.00 19.34 37.41
CA GLY A 425 -23.62 19.43 35.96
C GLY A 425 -24.59 20.22 35.09
N HIS A 426 -25.43 21.10 35.70
CA HIS A 426 -26.37 21.96 34.98
C HIS A 426 -25.75 23.29 34.53
N ALA A 427 -24.63 23.67 35.09
CA ALA A 427 -23.89 24.88 34.73
C ALA A 427 -22.39 24.63 34.78
N TRP A 428 -21.60 25.35 34.00
CA TRP A 428 -20.14 25.28 33.96
C TRP A 428 -19.46 26.18 34.99
N ALA A 429 -20.16 27.24 35.41
CA ALA A 429 -19.69 28.09 36.53
C ALA A 429 -20.86 28.64 37.32
N ALA A 430 -20.58 28.94 38.61
CA ALA A 430 -21.47 29.66 39.50
C ALA A 430 -20.84 31.02 39.81
N LEU A 431 -21.60 32.08 39.63
CA LEU A 431 -21.23 33.46 39.98
C LEU A 431 -22.08 33.88 41.19
N GLU A 432 -21.45 34.46 42.17
CA GLU A 432 -22.10 35.02 43.36
C GLU A 432 -21.75 36.48 43.51
N PHE A 433 -22.78 37.33 43.71
CA PHE A 433 -22.67 38.74 43.99
C PHE A 433 -23.16 38.99 45.43
N ALA A 434 -22.40 39.74 46.20
CA ALA A 434 -22.77 40.14 47.55
C ALA A 434 -24.03 41.05 47.57
N HIS A 435 -24.72 41.09 48.68
CA HIS A 435 -25.97 41.87 48.82
C HIS A 435 -25.79 43.38 48.55
N ASN A 436 -24.64 43.92 48.90
CA ASN A 436 -24.30 45.36 48.73
C ASN A 436 -23.22 45.59 47.67
N TYR A 437 -23.12 44.66 46.66
CA TYR A 437 -22.06 44.66 45.67
C TYR A 437 -21.85 46.02 44.99
N THR A 438 -22.92 46.68 44.55
CA THR A 438 -22.83 47.99 43.87
C THR A 438 -22.25 49.07 44.76
N ASP A 439 -22.71 49.19 46.03
CA ASP A 439 -22.25 50.22 46.94
C ASP A 439 -20.80 50.01 47.36
N VAL A 440 -20.42 48.75 47.67
CA VAL A 440 -19.06 48.39 48.05
C VAL A 440 -18.10 48.54 46.88
N LEU A 441 -18.49 48.17 45.67
CA LEU A 441 -17.68 48.38 44.47
C LEU A 441 -17.43 49.87 44.20
N LYS A 442 -18.44 50.73 44.43
CA LYS A 442 -18.32 52.17 44.32
C LYS A 442 -17.36 52.71 45.40
N GLU A 443 -17.52 52.30 46.68
CA GLU A 443 -16.61 52.65 47.78
C GLU A 443 -15.17 52.23 47.48
N ARG A 444 -14.97 51.05 46.94
CA ARG A 444 -13.64 50.59 46.49
C ARG A 444 -13.05 51.45 45.39
N MET A 445 -13.88 51.93 44.45
CA MET A 445 -13.43 52.82 43.42
C MET A 445 -13.05 54.19 43.93
N ASP A 446 -13.81 54.74 44.92
CA ASP A 446 -13.59 56.04 45.54
C ASP A 446 -12.39 56.00 46.51
N ALA A 447 -12.26 54.97 47.34
CA ALA A 447 -11.14 54.80 48.29
C ALA A 447 -9.83 54.41 47.57
N GLY A 448 -9.90 53.74 46.45
CA GLY A 448 -8.75 53.27 45.64
C GLY A 448 -7.75 52.47 46.49
N ARG A 449 -6.53 52.99 46.68
CA ARG A 449 -5.47 52.31 47.46
C ARG A 449 -5.70 52.28 48.96
N TYR A 450 -6.68 53.03 49.50
CA TYR A 450 -7.01 53.11 50.91
C TYR A 450 -8.24 52.28 51.24
N ALA A 451 -8.78 51.51 50.32
CA ALA A 451 -9.88 50.61 50.59
C ALA A 451 -9.45 49.55 51.65
N ASP A 452 -10.31 49.33 52.63
CA ASP A 452 -10.07 48.30 53.65
C ASP A 452 -10.27 46.89 53.11
N GLU A 453 -9.81 45.91 53.81
CA GLU A 453 -9.82 44.51 53.41
C GLU A 453 -11.25 44.00 53.17
N TRP A 454 -12.20 44.45 54.02
CA TRP A 454 -13.60 44.06 53.90
C TRP A 454 -14.24 44.63 52.60
N THR A 455 -13.99 45.91 52.27
CA THR A 455 -14.46 46.54 51.03
C THR A 455 -13.88 45.83 49.81
N VAL A 456 -12.62 45.40 49.85
CA VAL A 456 -12.00 44.64 48.78
C VAL A 456 -12.63 43.28 48.60
N GLU A 457 -12.92 42.55 49.71
CA GLU A 457 -13.47 41.20 49.69
C GLU A 457 -14.93 41.18 49.21
N GLU A 458 -15.80 42.06 49.73
CA GLU A 458 -17.21 42.13 49.36
C GLU A 458 -17.47 42.71 47.98
N SER A 459 -16.51 43.43 47.39
CA SER A 459 -16.58 43.92 46.03
C SER A 459 -16.14 42.93 44.98
N ASN A 460 -15.69 41.71 45.37
CA ASN A 460 -15.30 40.66 44.43
C ASN A 460 -16.52 39.86 43.95
N ILE A 461 -16.47 39.41 42.69
CA ILE A 461 -17.39 38.42 42.19
C ILE A 461 -16.81 37.06 42.46
N ASN A 462 -17.47 36.27 43.32
CA ASN A 462 -17.02 34.92 43.64
C ASN A 462 -17.44 33.95 42.51
N ILE A 463 -16.48 33.19 41.97
CA ILE A 463 -16.73 32.30 40.86
C ILE A 463 -16.25 30.90 41.19
N TRP A 464 -17.16 29.92 41.19
CA TRP A 464 -16.87 28.51 41.27
C TRP A 464 -17.05 27.88 39.89
N MET A 465 -16.02 27.20 39.37
CA MET A 465 -16.01 26.68 38.01
C MET A 465 -15.84 25.16 38.01
N ASP A 466 -16.52 24.50 37.06
CA ASP A 466 -16.21 23.13 36.72
C ASP A 466 -14.92 23.10 35.90
N GLN A 467 -13.85 22.54 36.44
CA GLN A 467 -12.54 22.40 35.80
C GLN A 467 -12.29 21.00 35.27
N SER A 468 -13.30 20.14 35.22
CA SER A 468 -13.18 18.79 34.64
C SER A 468 -12.83 18.81 33.16
N ASN A 469 -13.29 19.83 32.41
CA ASN A 469 -12.91 20.10 31.04
C ASN A 469 -12.02 21.35 30.96
N GLN A 470 -10.71 21.10 30.79
CA GLN A 470 -9.70 22.17 30.77
C GLN A 470 -9.95 23.22 29.68
N GLN A 471 -10.39 22.80 28.48
CA GLN A 471 -10.62 23.71 27.35
C GLN A 471 -11.77 24.68 27.65
N ILE A 472 -12.93 24.14 28.06
CA ILE A 472 -14.11 24.94 28.43
C ILE A 472 -13.79 25.85 29.60
N SER A 473 -13.10 25.36 30.63
CA SER A 473 -12.73 26.14 31.81
C SER A 473 -11.83 27.32 31.48
N LEU A 474 -10.79 27.13 30.66
CA LEU A 474 -9.87 28.21 30.26
C LEU A 474 -10.56 29.24 29.38
N LEU A 475 -11.39 28.80 28.42
CA LEU A 475 -12.17 29.69 27.56
C LEU A 475 -13.16 30.53 28.37
N LEU A 476 -13.90 29.89 29.26
CA LEU A 476 -14.88 30.56 30.13
C LEU A 476 -14.20 31.55 31.08
N LYS A 477 -13.04 31.20 31.66
CA LYS A 477 -12.24 32.12 32.48
C LYS A 477 -11.78 33.33 31.70
N ARG A 478 -11.29 33.14 30.48
CA ARG A 478 -10.93 34.24 29.52
C ARG A 478 -12.13 35.16 29.29
N ASP A 479 -13.27 34.54 28.93
CA ASP A 479 -14.47 35.27 28.55
C ASP A 479 -15.08 36.06 29.72
N LEU A 480 -15.07 35.52 30.92
CA LEU A 480 -15.52 36.23 32.11
C LEU A 480 -14.63 37.41 32.43
N VAL A 481 -13.30 37.26 32.37
CA VAL A 481 -12.36 38.38 32.63
C VAL A 481 -12.51 39.46 31.54
N ASN A 482 -12.62 39.07 30.27
CA ASN A 482 -12.81 40.01 29.17
C ASN A 482 -14.16 40.73 29.28
N ALA A 483 -15.25 40.01 29.58
CA ALA A 483 -16.56 40.61 29.78
C ALA A 483 -16.57 41.62 30.91
N PHE A 484 -15.88 41.35 32.02
CA PHE A 484 -15.74 42.31 33.12
C PHE A 484 -14.94 43.55 32.69
N GLN A 485 -13.85 43.36 31.96
CA GLN A 485 -13.00 44.43 31.50
C GLN A 485 -13.72 45.32 30.45
N GLU A 486 -14.49 44.74 29.55
CA GLU A 486 -15.35 45.47 28.60
C GLU A 486 -16.43 46.25 29.32
N PHE A 487 -17.13 45.61 30.31
CA PHE A 487 -18.13 46.28 31.14
C PHE A 487 -17.54 47.45 31.93
N ALA A 488 -16.40 47.26 32.59
CA ALA A 488 -15.73 48.31 33.34
C ALA A 488 -15.26 49.49 32.47
N THR A 489 -14.80 49.17 31.24
CA THR A 489 -14.42 50.19 30.26
C THR A 489 -15.63 50.99 29.77
N GLU A 490 -16.75 50.30 29.48
CA GLU A 490 -18.01 50.96 29.07
C GLU A 490 -18.55 51.89 30.15
N LEU A 491 -18.49 51.45 31.42
CA LEU A 491 -18.87 52.25 32.56
C LEU A 491 -17.96 53.47 32.72
N ALA A 492 -16.65 53.33 32.58
CA ALA A 492 -15.69 54.42 32.66
C ALA A 492 -15.93 55.47 31.57
N VAL A 493 -16.14 55.02 30.31
CA VAL A 493 -16.45 55.90 29.15
C VAL A 493 -17.75 56.67 29.42
N SER A 494 -18.79 56.00 29.90
CA SER A 494 -20.09 56.61 30.17
C SER A 494 -20.03 57.65 31.28
N CYS A 495 -19.10 57.50 32.26
CA CYS A 495 -18.88 58.42 33.36
C CYS A 495 -17.76 59.45 33.14
N ASN A 496 -17.25 59.55 31.93
CA ASN A 496 -16.13 60.44 31.57
C ASN A 496 -14.85 60.21 32.41
N ILE A 497 -14.67 59.00 32.92
CA ILE A 497 -13.48 58.54 33.64
C ILE A 497 -12.45 58.04 32.65
N THR A 498 -11.18 58.33 32.91
CA THR A 498 -10.08 57.84 32.05
C THR A 498 -10.02 56.32 32.08
N THR A 499 -10.29 55.66 30.95
CA THR A 499 -10.33 54.18 30.81
C THR A 499 -9.06 53.47 31.30
N GLN A 500 -7.93 54.20 31.28
CA GLN A 500 -6.64 53.70 31.73
C GLN A 500 -6.59 53.40 33.24
N VAL A 501 -7.45 54.00 34.07
CA VAL A 501 -7.50 53.79 35.51
C VAL A 501 -8.17 52.44 35.86
N VAL A 502 -9.10 52.02 35.03
CA VAL A 502 -9.90 50.81 35.23
C VAL A 502 -9.23 49.57 34.55
N SER A 503 -8.33 49.83 33.61
CA SER A 503 -7.62 48.74 32.91
C SER A 503 -6.43 48.23 33.73
N THR A 504 -6.14 46.94 33.66
CA THR A 504 -4.89 46.37 34.18
C THR A 504 -3.68 47.10 33.57
N PRO A 505 -2.57 47.34 34.32
CA PRO A 505 -1.38 48.02 33.81
C PRO A 505 -0.61 47.24 32.73
N ILE A 506 -1.21 46.19 32.21
CA ILE A 506 -0.66 45.36 31.11
C ILE A 506 -1.47 45.68 29.85
N ARG A 507 -0.80 46.25 28.84
CA ARG A 507 -1.41 46.57 27.56
C ARG A 507 -0.91 45.56 26.52
N PHE A 508 -1.81 44.71 26.02
CA PHE A 508 -1.55 43.90 24.84
C PHE A 508 -1.66 44.76 23.57
N LEU A 509 -0.56 44.87 22.85
CA LEU A 509 -0.55 45.49 21.52
C LEU A 509 -1.05 44.51 20.48
N ASN A 510 -1.24 44.98 19.25
CA ASN A 510 -1.60 44.10 18.14
C ASN A 510 -0.59 42.94 18.01
N PRO A 511 -1.04 41.71 17.85
CA PRO A 511 -0.17 40.58 17.73
C PRO A 511 0.75 40.73 16.51
N ILE A 512 2.02 40.30 16.67
CA ILE A 512 2.99 40.31 15.56
C ILE A 512 2.62 39.25 14.53
N TYR A 513 2.09 38.11 14.97
CA TYR A 513 1.60 37.03 14.13
C TYR A 513 0.27 36.52 14.67
N GLY A 514 -0.63 36.15 13.74
CA GLY A 514 -1.93 35.57 14.05
C GLY A 514 -3.01 36.58 14.40
N PRO A 515 -4.27 36.17 14.51
CA PRO A 515 -5.40 37.02 14.87
C PRO A 515 -5.35 37.43 16.33
N VAL A 516 -6.04 38.53 16.67
CA VAL A 516 -6.16 39.03 18.05
C VAL A 516 -6.78 37.98 18.99
N ILE A 517 -7.74 37.25 18.48
CA ILE A 517 -8.35 36.09 19.19
C ILE A 517 -7.88 34.82 18.47
N PRO A 518 -6.96 34.03 19.07
CA PRO A 518 -6.43 32.85 18.42
C PRO A 518 -7.50 31.74 18.31
N ASN A 519 -7.59 31.13 17.13
CA ASN A 519 -8.47 30.01 16.83
C ASN A 519 -7.70 28.68 16.93
N PHE A 520 -8.27 27.68 17.60
CA PHE A 520 -7.65 26.35 17.67
C PHE A 520 -7.61 25.68 16.29
N THR A 521 -8.56 25.99 15.40
CA THR A 521 -8.58 25.49 14.04
C THR A 521 -7.32 25.88 13.28
N ASP A 522 -6.89 27.13 13.36
CA ASP A 522 -5.68 27.63 12.68
C ASP A 522 -4.40 26.95 13.20
N PHE A 523 -4.38 26.57 14.47
CA PHE A 523 -3.28 25.80 15.06
C PHE A 523 -3.24 24.36 14.56
N ALA A 524 -4.40 23.68 14.50
CA ALA A 524 -4.48 22.25 14.19
C ALA A 524 -4.55 21.95 12.69
N ALA A 525 -5.14 22.84 11.87
CA ALA A 525 -5.36 22.64 10.44
C ALA A 525 -4.10 22.23 9.65
N PRO A 526 -2.92 22.84 9.84
CA PRO A 526 -1.71 22.45 9.11
C PRO A 526 -1.35 20.98 9.31
N GLY A 527 -1.42 20.51 10.57
CA GLY A 527 -1.13 19.13 10.90
C GLY A 527 -2.16 18.15 10.37
N VAL A 528 -3.44 18.52 10.42
CA VAL A 528 -4.55 17.70 9.90
C VAL A 528 -4.46 17.56 8.38
N ILE A 529 -4.19 18.65 7.65
CA ILE A 529 -4.00 18.64 6.19
C ILE A 529 -2.91 17.63 5.81
N LEU A 530 -1.72 17.72 6.40
CA LEU A 530 -0.61 16.84 6.10
C LEU A 530 -0.90 15.39 6.48
N THR A 531 -1.57 15.15 7.60
CA THR A 531 -1.93 13.81 8.07
C THR A 531 -2.93 13.13 7.15
N ILE A 532 -3.98 13.84 6.73
CA ILE A 532 -4.98 13.33 5.79
C ILE A 532 -4.28 12.85 4.51
N ILE A 533 -3.47 13.70 3.90
CA ILE A 533 -2.81 13.39 2.63
C ILE A 533 -1.79 12.27 2.78
N PHE A 534 -0.99 12.27 3.85
CA PHE A 534 -0.01 11.23 4.11
C PHE A 534 -0.67 9.84 4.23
N PHE A 535 -1.68 9.71 5.09
CA PHE A 535 -2.30 8.41 5.35
C PHE A 535 -3.22 7.92 4.23
N LEU A 536 -3.85 8.83 3.48
CA LEU A 536 -4.58 8.46 2.26
C LEU A 536 -3.62 7.89 1.20
N ALA A 537 -2.47 8.54 1.02
CA ALA A 537 -1.45 8.04 0.11
C ALA A 537 -0.91 6.65 0.56
N VAL A 538 -0.70 6.44 1.86
CA VAL A 538 -0.31 5.13 2.43
C VAL A 538 -1.36 4.06 2.11
N ALA A 539 -2.62 4.33 2.40
CA ALA A 539 -3.70 3.36 2.24
C ALA A 539 -3.89 2.93 0.78
N LEU A 540 -3.95 3.91 -0.14
CA LEU A 540 -4.13 3.65 -1.57
C LEU A 540 -2.95 2.90 -2.17
N THR A 541 -1.72 3.31 -1.84
CA THR A 541 -0.51 2.72 -2.42
C THR A 541 -0.28 1.30 -1.91
N SER A 542 -0.46 1.06 -0.61
CA SER A 542 -0.28 -0.27 -0.03
C SER A 542 -1.34 -1.25 -0.53
N GLY A 543 -2.62 -0.82 -0.66
CA GLY A 543 -3.72 -1.64 -1.14
C GLY A 543 -3.57 -2.05 -2.60
N ALA A 544 -3.30 -1.10 -3.51
CA ALA A 544 -3.20 -1.36 -4.94
C ALA A 544 -2.15 -2.43 -5.29
N MET A 545 -0.96 -2.35 -4.69
CA MET A 545 0.12 -3.32 -4.92
C MET A 545 -0.21 -4.72 -4.39
N LEU A 546 -0.90 -4.80 -3.26
CA LEU A 546 -1.23 -6.09 -2.63
C LEU A 546 -2.36 -6.82 -3.36
N ILE A 547 -3.35 -6.10 -3.86
CA ILE A 547 -4.45 -6.67 -4.65
C ILE A 547 -3.89 -7.36 -5.90
N GLU A 548 -3.11 -6.67 -6.72
CA GLU A 548 -2.52 -7.28 -7.94
C GLU A 548 -1.64 -8.49 -7.64
N ARG A 549 -0.92 -8.45 -6.51
CA ARG A 549 -0.06 -9.55 -6.10
C ARG A 549 -0.88 -10.76 -5.64
N ASN A 550 -1.94 -10.55 -4.87
CA ASN A 550 -2.75 -11.63 -4.28
C ASN A 550 -3.64 -12.31 -5.32
N GLU A 551 -4.14 -11.56 -6.28
CA GLU A 551 -4.97 -12.08 -7.39
C GLU A 551 -4.16 -12.77 -8.50
N GLY A 552 -2.83 -12.86 -8.38
CA GLY A 552 -1.95 -13.51 -9.37
C GLY A 552 -1.79 -12.74 -10.68
N ILE A 553 -2.41 -11.57 -10.82
CA ILE A 553 -2.40 -10.75 -12.05
C ILE A 553 -1.00 -10.24 -12.36
N MET A 554 -0.30 -9.76 -11.30
CA MET A 554 1.09 -9.34 -11.43
C MET A 554 1.98 -10.47 -11.98
N GLU A 555 1.75 -11.69 -11.55
CA GLU A 555 2.49 -12.87 -11.99
C GLU A 555 2.27 -13.15 -13.47
N ARG A 556 1.02 -13.08 -13.91
CA ARG A 556 0.65 -13.26 -15.31
C ARG A 556 1.25 -12.17 -16.22
N GLY A 557 1.20 -10.90 -15.76
CA GLY A 557 1.83 -9.79 -16.47
C GLY A 557 3.34 -9.97 -16.68
N LEU A 558 4.05 -10.42 -15.64
CA LEU A 558 5.49 -10.71 -15.72
C LEU A 558 5.79 -11.84 -16.71
N VAL A 559 4.94 -12.86 -16.83
CA VAL A 559 5.11 -13.95 -17.80
C VAL A 559 4.83 -13.46 -19.22
N SER A 560 3.87 -12.55 -19.40
CA SER A 560 3.55 -11.94 -20.70
C SER A 560 4.65 -11.00 -21.22
N GLY A 561 5.69 -10.72 -20.40
CA GLY A 561 6.87 -9.95 -20.81
C GLY A 561 6.95 -8.54 -20.22
N ILE A 562 5.95 -8.09 -19.44
CA ILE A 562 6.02 -6.83 -18.72
C ILE A 562 7.10 -6.94 -17.65
N THR A 563 7.97 -5.96 -17.56
CA THR A 563 9.00 -5.94 -16.51
C THR A 563 8.42 -5.46 -15.17
N GLY A 564 9.02 -5.90 -14.06
CA GLY A 564 8.60 -5.43 -12.74
C GLY A 564 8.76 -3.92 -12.54
N ILE A 565 9.67 -3.28 -13.29
CA ILE A 565 9.87 -1.83 -13.28
C ILE A 565 8.69 -1.13 -13.97
N GLU A 566 8.22 -1.63 -15.11
CA GLU A 566 7.06 -1.07 -15.83
C GLU A 566 5.77 -1.16 -15.01
N ILE A 567 5.54 -2.29 -14.33
CA ILE A 567 4.41 -2.44 -13.41
C ILE A 567 4.50 -1.40 -12.29
N LEU A 568 5.67 -1.30 -11.64
CA LEU A 568 5.89 -0.35 -10.55
C LEU A 568 5.72 1.09 -11.02
N MET A 569 6.29 1.46 -12.17
CA MET A 569 6.15 2.82 -12.73
C MET A 569 4.70 3.16 -13.06
N GLY A 570 3.94 2.21 -13.62
CA GLY A 570 2.51 2.40 -13.87
C GLY A 570 1.71 2.67 -12.60
N HIS A 571 2.03 1.96 -11.49
CA HIS A 571 1.43 2.23 -10.18
C HIS A 571 1.87 3.57 -9.59
N VAL A 572 3.17 3.87 -9.60
CA VAL A 572 3.71 5.13 -9.06
C VAL A 572 3.09 6.34 -9.75
N ILE A 573 3.02 6.35 -11.07
CA ILE A 573 2.45 7.47 -11.83
C ILE A 573 0.95 7.63 -11.52
N CYS A 574 0.20 6.53 -11.50
CA CYS A 574 -1.23 6.56 -11.22
C CYS A 574 -1.50 7.04 -9.79
N GLN A 575 -0.80 6.49 -8.79
CA GLN A 575 -0.96 6.87 -7.39
C GLN A 575 -0.51 8.32 -7.14
N PHE A 576 0.54 8.77 -7.82
CA PHE A 576 0.98 10.17 -7.77
C PHE A 576 -0.08 11.12 -8.31
N ALA A 577 -0.72 10.79 -9.43
CA ALA A 577 -1.80 11.61 -9.99
C ALA A 577 -3.01 11.70 -9.04
N ILE A 578 -3.37 10.59 -8.40
CA ILE A 578 -4.44 10.54 -7.40
C ILE A 578 -4.08 11.40 -6.18
N MET A 579 -2.88 11.23 -5.64
CA MET A 579 -2.39 11.98 -4.50
C MET A 579 -2.34 13.48 -4.79
N LEU A 580 -1.91 13.86 -6.00
CA LEU A 580 -1.91 15.25 -6.44
C LEU A 580 -3.33 15.83 -6.46
N PHE A 581 -4.28 15.09 -7.02
CA PHE A 581 -5.69 15.49 -7.03
C PHE A 581 -6.25 15.64 -5.61
N GLN A 582 -5.99 14.69 -4.72
CA GLN A 582 -6.40 14.76 -3.32
C GLN A 582 -5.78 15.95 -2.60
N SER A 583 -4.50 16.23 -2.84
CA SER A 583 -3.80 17.38 -2.25
C SER A 583 -4.45 18.71 -2.67
N ILE A 584 -4.77 18.85 -3.95
CA ILE A 584 -5.47 20.04 -4.47
C ILE A 584 -6.84 20.17 -3.81
N MET A 585 -7.62 19.10 -3.73
CA MET A 585 -8.94 19.11 -3.10
C MET A 585 -8.86 19.54 -1.63
N VAL A 586 -7.97 18.96 -0.85
CA VAL A 586 -7.81 19.30 0.58
C VAL A 586 -7.39 20.75 0.76
N ILE A 587 -6.45 21.26 -0.04
CA ILE A 587 -6.01 22.66 0.01
C ILE A 587 -7.15 23.61 -0.36
N VAL A 588 -7.91 23.33 -1.43
CA VAL A 588 -9.05 24.14 -1.87
C VAL A 588 -10.11 24.20 -0.77
N PHE A 589 -10.49 23.06 -0.19
CA PHE A 589 -11.47 23.03 0.89
C PHE A 589 -10.97 23.77 2.14
N ALA A 590 -9.72 23.57 2.55
CA ALA A 590 -9.16 24.21 3.73
C ALA A 590 -9.07 25.75 3.57
N LEU A 591 -8.54 26.23 2.44
CA LEU A 591 -8.25 27.65 2.27
C LEU A 591 -9.44 28.47 1.71
N ILE A 592 -10.26 27.89 0.81
CA ILE A 592 -11.34 28.63 0.12
C ILE A 592 -12.69 28.41 0.80
N VAL A 593 -13.02 27.15 1.21
CA VAL A 593 -14.34 26.84 1.78
C VAL A 593 -14.39 27.14 3.28
N PHE A 594 -13.33 26.81 4.02
CA PHE A 594 -13.25 27.00 5.47
C PHE A 594 -12.40 28.18 5.89
N GLU A 595 -11.86 28.94 4.94
CA GLU A 595 -11.14 30.20 5.19
C GLU A 595 -10.06 30.07 6.27
N VAL A 596 -9.36 28.94 6.32
CA VAL A 596 -8.20 28.75 7.22
C VAL A 596 -7.19 29.85 6.92
N THR A 597 -6.72 30.54 7.97
CA THR A 597 -5.83 31.70 7.81
C THR A 597 -4.57 31.35 7.03
N ASN A 598 -4.30 32.10 5.96
CA ASN A 598 -3.10 31.94 5.15
C ASN A 598 -2.45 33.30 4.86
N HIS A 599 -1.32 33.54 5.52
CA HIS A 599 -0.48 34.72 5.29
C HIS A 599 0.72 34.44 4.36
N GLY A 600 0.95 33.17 4.01
CA GLY A 600 2.08 32.75 3.19
C GLY A 600 1.72 32.48 1.74
N SER A 601 2.72 32.07 0.96
CA SER A 601 2.53 31.69 -0.43
C SER A 601 1.87 30.30 -0.54
N VAL A 602 0.74 30.22 -1.24
CA VAL A 602 0.02 28.98 -1.53
C VAL A 602 0.92 27.98 -2.28
N ALA A 603 1.91 28.44 -3.03
CA ALA A 603 2.86 27.57 -3.73
C ALA A 603 3.71 26.75 -2.76
N TRP A 604 4.20 27.33 -1.66
CA TRP A 604 4.95 26.60 -0.64
C TRP A 604 4.06 25.63 0.15
N VAL A 605 2.81 26.03 0.43
CA VAL A 605 1.79 25.15 1.03
C VAL A 605 1.58 23.93 0.14
N ALA A 606 1.31 24.14 -1.15
CA ALA A 606 1.09 23.05 -2.10
C ALA A 606 2.31 22.15 -2.26
N LEU A 607 3.50 22.73 -2.37
CA LEU A 607 4.74 21.97 -2.54
C LEU A 607 5.02 21.05 -1.34
N LEU A 608 4.90 21.59 -0.12
CA LEU A 608 5.13 20.79 1.11
C LEU A 608 4.08 19.69 1.25
N THR A 609 2.84 19.98 0.93
CA THR A 609 1.71 19.03 0.98
C THR A 609 1.92 17.89 -0.01
N ILE A 610 2.31 18.20 -1.26
CA ILE A 610 2.62 17.20 -2.29
C ILE A 610 3.84 16.35 -1.86
N LEU A 611 4.87 16.97 -1.32
CA LEU A 611 6.06 16.26 -0.85
C LEU A 611 5.74 15.31 0.31
N THR A 612 4.87 15.73 1.23
CA THR A 612 4.38 14.90 2.34
C THR A 612 3.52 13.73 1.83
N GLY A 613 2.68 13.96 0.82
CA GLY A 613 1.94 12.91 0.14
C GLY A 613 2.85 11.89 -0.54
N LEU A 614 3.92 12.35 -1.20
CA LEU A 614 4.93 11.48 -1.79
C LEU A 614 5.66 10.65 -0.72
N CYS A 615 5.95 11.22 0.44
CA CYS A 615 6.48 10.50 1.59
C CYS A 615 5.52 9.39 2.05
N GLY A 616 4.21 9.68 2.13
CA GLY A 616 3.17 8.71 2.42
C GLY A 616 3.11 7.57 1.40
N MET A 617 3.21 7.86 0.09
CA MET A 617 3.31 6.83 -0.96
C MET A 617 4.52 5.92 -0.74
N CYS A 618 5.69 6.47 -0.45
CA CYS A 618 6.89 5.69 -0.18
C CYS A 618 6.75 4.81 1.07
N PHE A 619 6.09 5.29 2.11
CA PHE A 619 5.73 4.49 3.29
C PHE A 619 4.72 3.38 2.93
N GLY A 620 3.73 3.66 2.08
CA GLY A 620 2.79 2.66 1.56
C GLY A 620 3.50 1.53 0.79
N PHE A 621 4.48 1.85 -0.06
CA PHE A 621 5.33 0.85 -0.72
C PHE A 621 6.13 0.03 0.30
N PHE A 622 6.70 0.66 1.32
CA PHE A 622 7.41 -0.02 2.40
C PHE A 622 6.50 -1.01 3.14
N VAL A 623 5.28 -0.61 3.49
CA VAL A 623 4.26 -1.47 4.11
C VAL A 623 3.92 -2.66 3.22
N SER A 624 3.72 -2.45 1.90
CA SER A 624 3.41 -3.53 0.95
C SER A 624 4.56 -4.54 0.78
N CYS A 625 5.81 -4.13 1.00
CA CYS A 625 6.96 -5.01 0.95
C CYS A 625 7.09 -5.91 2.20
N ILE A 626 6.73 -5.39 3.37
CA ILE A 626 6.79 -6.14 4.64
C ILE A 626 5.66 -7.16 4.70
N THR A 627 4.45 -6.78 4.30
CA THR A 627 3.23 -7.56 4.49
C THR A 627 2.94 -8.47 3.30
N ASP A 628 2.33 -9.62 3.58
CA ASP A 628 1.92 -10.59 2.56
C ASP A 628 0.41 -10.58 2.31
N SER A 629 -0.38 -9.95 3.20
CA SER A 629 -1.84 -9.85 3.09
C SER A 629 -2.32 -8.41 3.27
N GLU A 630 -3.42 -8.08 2.60
CA GLU A 630 -4.08 -6.77 2.71
C GLU A 630 -4.46 -6.42 4.15
N ARG A 631 -4.99 -7.40 4.90
CA ARG A 631 -5.35 -7.23 6.31
C ARG A 631 -4.17 -6.79 7.17
N ASN A 632 -3.01 -7.44 7.00
CA ASN A 632 -1.80 -7.09 7.75
C ASN A 632 -1.26 -5.71 7.35
N ALA A 633 -1.38 -5.33 6.08
CA ALA A 633 -1.01 -3.99 5.61
C ALA A 633 -1.89 -2.91 6.26
N THR A 634 -3.20 -3.15 6.29
CA THR A 634 -4.15 -2.25 6.93
C THR A 634 -3.87 -2.13 8.43
N TYR A 635 -3.61 -3.22 9.14
CA TYR A 635 -3.26 -3.18 10.56
C TYR A 635 -1.96 -2.42 10.82
N LEU A 636 -0.95 -2.58 9.98
CA LEU A 636 0.31 -1.86 10.13
C LEU A 636 0.13 -0.35 9.83
N ALA A 637 -0.63 -0.01 8.81
CA ALA A 637 -0.95 1.37 8.46
C ALA A 637 -1.77 2.05 9.58
N MET A 638 -2.84 1.40 10.05
CA MET A 638 -3.67 1.92 11.16
C MET A 638 -2.91 1.95 12.48
N GLY A 639 -2.11 0.93 12.77
CA GLY A 639 -1.29 0.90 13.99
C GLY A 639 -0.22 1.99 14.04
N SER A 640 0.26 2.45 12.89
CA SER A 640 1.20 3.58 12.80
C SER A 640 0.50 4.95 12.85
N PHE A 641 -0.79 5.03 12.51
CA PHE A 641 -1.55 6.26 12.44
C PHE A 641 -1.63 6.98 13.80
N LEU A 642 -2.15 6.30 14.80
CA LEU A 642 -2.41 6.92 16.11
C LEU A 642 -1.13 7.42 16.82
N PRO A 643 -0.03 6.65 16.91
CA PRO A 643 1.22 7.16 17.47
C PRO A 643 1.77 8.38 16.70
N ILE A 644 1.72 8.37 15.37
CA ILE A 644 2.21 9.48 14.57
C ILE A 644 1.36 10.74 14.84
N VAL A 645 0.02 10.65 14.81
CA VAL A 645 -0.88 11.79 15.03
C VAL A 645 -0.70 12.38 16.43
N MET A 646 -0.55 11.53 17.46
CA MET A 646 -0.37 11.97 18.83
C MET A 646 0.97 12.68 19.06
N LEU A 647 2.02 12.23 18.36
CA LEU A 647 3.38 12.73 18.58
C LEU A 647 3.79 13.87 17.63
N CYS A 648 3.10 14.08 16.50
CA CYS A 648 3.49 15.10 15.52
C CYS A 648 3.10 16.54 15.86
N GLY A 649 2.62 16.82 17.07
CA GLY A 649 2.27 18.19 17.46
C GLY A 649 0.96 18.71 16.85
N ILE A 650 0.05 17.81 16.40
CA ILE A 650 -1.24 18.18 15.81
C ILE A 650 -2.24 18.52 16.91
N ILE A 651 -2.40 17.62 17.87
CA ILE A 651 -3.37 17.74 18.98
C ILE A 651 -2.77 18.54 20.14
N TRP A 652 -1.51 18.28 20.44
CA TRP A 652 -0.79 18.92 21.55
C TRP A 652 0.53 19.49 21.05
N PRO A 653 0.88 20.74 21.36
CA PRO A 653 2.12 21.37 20.92
C PRO A 653 3.35 20.59 21.43
N VAL A 654 4.35 20.45 20.55
CA VAL A 654 5.59 19.69 20.83
C VAL A 654 6.35 20.28 22.01
N GLU A 655 6.23 21.58 22.28
CA GLU A 655 6.85 22.30 23.38
C GLU A 655 6.35 21.79 24.75
N GLY A 656 5.09 21.37 24.83
CA GLY A 656 4.47 20.85 26.05
C GLY A 656 4.70 19.35 26.30
N MET A 657 5.45 18.65 25.42
CA MET A 657 5.72 17.22 25.58
C MET A 657 6.89 16.96 26.55
N HIS A 658 6.84 15.80 27.21
CA HIS A 658 7.95 15.32 28.03
C HIS A 658 9.23 15.17 27.18
N THR A 659 10.41 15.49 27.73
CA THR A 659 11.69 15.58 27.01
C THR A 659 12.01 14.36 26.14
N ILE A 660 11.78 13.14 26.64
CA ILE A 660 12.04 11.89 25.89
C ILE A 660 11.07 11.78 24.71
N VAL A 661 9.79 12.06 24.93
CA VAL A 661 8.73 11.98 23.91
C VAL A 661 8.96 13.04 22.83
N LYS A 662 9.39 14.23 23.22
CA LYS A 662 9.78 15.32 22.32
C LYS A 662 10.94 14.91 21.39
N ALA A 663 11.96 14.23 21.91
CA ALA A 663 13.06 13.72 21.09
C ALA A 663 12.59 12.68 20.06
N ILE A 664 11.68 11.78 20.46
CA ILE A 664 11.05 10.80 19.57
C ILE A 664 10.20 11.50 18.49
N SER A 665 9.44 12.52 18.88
CA SER A 665 8.60 13.31 18.00
C SER A 665 9.39 13.93 16.85
N PHE A 666 10.56 14.50 17.10
CA PHE A 666 11.40 15.10 16.06
C PHE A 666 11.95 14.10 15.03
N VAL A 667 12.02 12.82 15.38
CA VAL A 667 12.42 11.75 14.45
C VAL A 667 11.28 11.36 13.52
N LEU A 668 10.01 11.67 13.82
CA LEU A 668 8.87 11.27 13.01
C LEU A 668 8.74 12.09 11.72
N PRO A 669 8.19 11.50 10.62
CA PRO A 669 8.16 12.16 9.31
C PRO A 669 7.28 13.39 9.23
N LEU A 670 6.22 13.50 10.07
CA LEU A 670 5.25 14.58 9.98
C LEU A 670 5.52 15.76 10.92
N THR A 671 6.33 15.61 11.97
CA THR A 671 6.52 16.63 13.01
C THR A 671 7.09 17.93 12.45
N LEU A 672 8.25 17.86 11.80
CA LEU A 672 8.91 19.04 11.23
C LEU A 672 8.12 19.63 10.05
N SER A 673 7.45 18.77 9.29
CA SER A 673 6.59 19.22 8.19
C SER A 673 5.35 19.96 8.69
N THR A 674 4.74 19.49 9.79
CA THR A 674 3.60 20.17 10.43
C THR A 674 4.00 21.54 10.96
N GLU A 675 5.14 21.65 11.63
CA GLU A 675 5.66 22.92 12.13
C GLU A 675 6.02 23.88 10.99
N SER A 676 6.62 23.36 9.92
CA SER A 676 6.92 24.14 8.71
C SER A 676 5.64 24.68 8.07
N LEU A 677 4.61 23.85 7.88
CA LEU A 677 3.34 24.28 7.29
C LEU A 677 2.62 25.29 8.18
N ARG A 678 2.70 25.13 9.51
CA ARG A 678 2.16 26.11 10.48
C ARG A 678 2.86 27.46 10.35
N CYS A 679 4.20 27.47 10.23
CA CYS A 679 4.95 28.70 10.02
C CYS A 679 4.61 29.39 8.67
N ILE A 680 4.38 28.62 7.60
CA ILE A 680 3.98 29.19 6.31
C ILE A 680 2.58 29.80 6.43
N LEU A 681 1.60 29.09 6.95
CA LEU A 681 0.21 29.54 7.00
C LEU A 681 0.01 30.69 8.01
N ALA A 682 0.48 30.54 9.25
CA ALA A 682 0.20 31.51 10.31
C ALA A 682 1.17 32.71 10.34
N ARG A 683 2.45 32.51 9.95
CA ARG A 683 3.48 33.56 10.01
C ARG A 683 3.88 34.12 8.65
N GLY A 684 3.44 33.50 7.55
CA GLY A 684 3.82 33.91 6.20
C GLY A 684 5.31 33.70 5.88
N TRP A 685 6.01 32.80 6.59
CA TRP A 685 7.43 32.60 6.40
C TRP A 685 7.74 31.86 5.10
N GLU A 686 8.78 32.32 4.45
CA GLU A 686 9.31 31.71 3.23
C GLU A 686 10.28 30.56 3.54
N ILE A 687 10.65 29.80 2.52
CA ILE A 687 11.57 28.65 2.62
C ILE A 687 12.97 29.02 3.14
N THR A 688 13.34 30.30 3.09
CA THR A 688 14.63 30.83 3.60
C THR A 688 14.78 30.69 5.12
N LYS A 689 13.66 30.56 5.85
CA LYS A 689 13.70 30.42 7.32
C LYS A 689 14.00 28.98 7.75
N PRO A 690 14.87 28.80 8.79
CA PRO A 690 15.31 27.46 9.23
C PRO A 690 14.18 26.49 9.51
N THR A 691 13.17 26.92 10.26
CA THR A 691 12.01 26.08 10.60
C THR A 691 11.22 25.60 9.39
N VAL A 692 11.17 26.41 8.32
CA VAL A 692 10.48 26.05 7.09
C VAL A 692 11.28 25.06 6.27
N TYR A 693 12.54 25.33 5.98
CA TYR A 693 13.32 24.42 5.14
C TYR A 693 13.62 23.07 5.84
N PHE A 694 13.71 23.02 7.17
CA PHE A 694 13.86 21.75 7.89
C PHE A 694 12.67 20.81 7.70
N GLY A 695 11.44 21.33 7.54
CA GLY A 695 10.27 20.50 7.20
C GLY A 695 10.40 19.86 5.82
N PHE A 696 10.82 20.61 4.81
CA PHE A 696 11.07 20.08 3.47
C PHE A 696 12.21 19.05 3.47
N PHE A 697 13.30 19.35 4.16
CA PHE A 697 14.46 18.47 4.26
C PHE A 697 14.09 17.15 4.96
N SER A 698 13.35 17.20 6.07
CA SER A 698 12.92 16.03 6.81
C SER A 698 12.07 15.11 5.93
N THR A 699 11.09 15.65 5.19
CA THR A 699 10.27 14.86 4.26
C THR A 699 11.11 14.19 3.17
N LEU A 700 12.07 14.88 2.59
CA LEU A 700 12.99 14.31 1.59
C LEU A 700 13.83 13.16 2.17
N VAL A 701 14.38 13.34 3.37
CA VAL A 701 15.15 12.29 4.06
C VAL A 701 14.29 11.05 4.30
N TRP A 702 13.05 11.20 4.74
CA TRP A 702 12.14 10.09 4.97
C TRP A 702 11.74 9.37 3.67
N ILE A 703 11.54 10.10 2.57
CA ILE A 703 11.33 9.51 1.24
C ILE A 703 12.49 8.57 0.88
N VAL A 704 13.72 9.05 1.06
CA VAL A 704 14.93 8.24 0.77
C VAL A 704 15.00 7.01 1.69
N ILE A 705 14.72 7.16 2.99
CA ILE A 705 14.71 6.06 3.96
C ILE A 705 13.69 4.99 3.56
N PHE A 706 12.44 5.35 3.26
CA PHE A 706 11.40 4.40 2.90
C PHE A 706 11.69 3.72 1.55
N LEU A 707 12.17 4.44 0.54
CA LEU A 707 12.53 3.85 -0.75
C LEU A 707 13.70 2.87 -0.63
N THR A 708 14.76 3.26 0.07
CA THR A 708 15.93 2.38 0.27
C THR A 708 15.56 1.14 1.07
N SER A 709 14.75 1.29 2.12
CA SER A 709 14.25 0.17 2.91
C SER A 709 13.37 -0.78 2.09
N SER A 710 12.50 -0.24 1.23
CA SER A 710 11.66 -1.03 0.32
C SER A 710 12.50 -1.84 -0.67
N ILE A 711 13.52 -1.22 -1.29
CA ILE A 711 14.43 -1.88 -2.23
C ILE A 711 15.21 -3.00 -1.54
N LEU A 712 15.72 -2.74 -0.32
CA LEU A 712 16.44 -3.73 0.47
C LEU A 712 15.53 -4.93 0.82
N LEU A 713 14.30 -4.67 1.28
CA LEU A 713 13.34 -5.73 1.61
C LEU A 713 12.99 -6.60 0.39
N ILE A 714 12.75 -5.99 -0.78
CA ILE A 714 12.51 -6.74 -2.01
C ILE A 714 13.71 -7.61 -2.37
N LYS A 715 14.92 -7.10 -2.20
CA LYS A 715 16.16 -7.86 -2.48
C LYS A 715 16.34 -9.03 -1.53
N PHE A 716 16.10 -8.84 -0.23
CA PHE A 716 16.20 -9.92 0.77
C PHE A 716 15.06 -10.95 0.67
N LYS A 717 13.85 -10.55 0.27
CA LYS A 717 12.71 -11.46 0.14
C LYS A 717 12.77 -12.30 -1.15
N LYS A 718 13.53 -11.86 -2.17
CA LYS A 718 13.79 -12.61 -3.41
C LYS A 718 14.97 -13.59 -3.31
N GLY A 719 15.75 -13.57 -2.25
CA GLY A 719 16.80 -14.55 -1.90
C GLY A 719 16.25 -15.74 -1.16
#